data_7bf26da2ced3e4bea99ad9374c3caa25
#
_entry.id   7bf26da2ced3e4bea99ad9374c3caa25
#
_cell.length_a   1.000
_cell.length_b   1.000
_cell.length_c   1.000
_cell.angle_alpha   90.00
_cell.angle_beta   90.00
_cell.angle_gamma   90.00
#
_symmetry.space_group_name_H-M   'P 1'
#
loop_
_entity.id
_entity.type
_entity.pdbx_description
1 polymer ?
#
loop_
_entity_poly.entity_id
_entity_poly.type
_entity_poly.pdbx_seq_one_letter_code
_entity_poly.pdbx_strand_id
1 'polypeptide(L)'
;MRVMGTQRNCQHLLKWGTIILGLIIICSTAENLEKRWVTVYYGVPVWKDADTTLFCASDAKAYETEKHNVWATHACVPTDPNPQEIHLENVTEEFNMWKNNMVEQMHTDIISLWDQNLKPCVKLTPLCVTLNCSQVTNASITTNGSRFHENMKGEIQNCSYNVTTELRDKRKKVYSLFYSLDVVEIDKDKNNSRNSSQYRLINCNTSAITQACPKVSFEPIPIHYCAPAGFAILKCNDENFNGIGLCKNVSTVQCTHGIKPVVSTQLLLNGSLAENEVKIRSENITNNAKNIIVQFARPVTINCTRPNDNIRKSVHIGPGQAFYATGDIIGDIRRAHCNVSRVDWYKTLQQVATQLGKHFENKTITFTNSSGGDLEITTHSFNCGGEFFYCNTSGLFNSIWNHTNGTWNSTELNGNITLNITLPCRINQIINMWQRVGQAIFAPPIQGVIQCVSNITGLILTRDGGNNNTTNETFRPGGGDMRDNWRSELYKYKVVKIEPLGVAPTRAQRRVVQREKRAIGMGAVFIGFLGAAGSTMGAASITLTVQARQLLSGIVQQQSNLLRAIEAQQHLLKLTVWGIKQLQARVLALERYLRDQQLLGLWGCSGKLICTTNVLWNNSWSNKTQDEIWDNMTWLQWDKEISNYTQVIYTLLEDSQNQQEKNEQDLLALDKWANLWNWFDISNWLWYIKIFIMIVGGLIGLRIVFAVLSVINRVRQGYSPLSFQTHTPNPRGLDRPGRIEEEGGEQDRGRSIRLVSGFLALAWDDLRSLCLFSYHRLRDFILIAARTVELLGHNSLKGLRLGWEGLKYLWNLLVYWGRELKISAINLLDTIAIAVAGWTDRVIEIGQRLGRAILHIPRRIRQGFERALL
;
A
#
# COMPACT_ATOMS: atom_id res chain seq x y z
N MET A 1 -93.94 16.82 34.51
CA MET A 1 -92.78 17.66 34.26
C MET A 1 -91.60 16.95 34.89
N ARG A 2 -90.78 16.18 34.14
CA ARG A 2 -89.42 15.74 34.48
C ARG A 2 -89.00 14.51 33.60
N VAL A 3 -88.88 14.74 32.27
CA VAL A 3 -88.27 13.72 31.40
C VAL A 3 -87.61 14.36 30.18
N MET A 4 -87.37 15.67 30.17
CA MET A 4 -86.70 16.33 29.02
C MET A 4 -85.19 16.72 29.25
N GLY A 5 -84.68 16.43 30.46
CA GLY A 5 -83.25 16.80 30.74
C GLY A 5 -82.20 15.74 30.38
N THR A 6 -82.55 14.49 30.28
CA THR A 6 -81.60 13.38 30.09
C THR A 6 -81.26 13.07 28.62
N GLN A 7 -82.15 13.46 27.67
CA GLN A 7 -81.85 13.20 26.28
C GLN A 7 -80.79 14.13 25.65
N ARG A 8 -80.66 15.36 26.12
CA ARG A 8 -79.66 16.29 25.62
C ARG A 8 -78.21 15.95 26.06
N ASN A 9 -78.05 15.40 27.27
CA ASN A 9 -76.69 14.98 27.75
C ASN A 9 -76.24 13.71 27.08
N CYS A 10 -77.12 12.80 26.69
CA CYS A 10 -76.76 11.61 25.98
C CYS A 10 -76.30 11.87 24.54
N GLN A 11 -76.93 12.87 23.86
CA GLN A 11 -76.48 13.27 22.54
C GLN A 11 -75.10 14.00 22.51
N HIS A 12 -74.77 14.74 23.54
CA HIS A 12 -73.46 15.32 23.71
C HIS A 12 -72.42 14.29 24.02
N LEU A 13 -72.71 13.32 24.89
CA LEU A 13 -71.79 12.18 25.18
C LEU A 13 -71.52 11.29 23.95
N LEU A 14 -72.62 11.06 23.13
CA LEU A 14 -72.44 10.32 21.89
C LEU A 14 -71.67 11.10 20.83
N LYS A 15 -71.81 12.42 20.70
CA LYS A 15 -70.97 13.25 19.83
C LYS A 15 -69.52 13.30 20.27
N TRP A 16 -69.27 13.40 21.55
CA TRP A 16 -67.86 13.31 22.08
C TRP A 16 -67.27 11.92 21.93
N GLY A 17 -68.03 10.87 22.14
CA GLY A 17 -67.63 9.48 21.91
C GLY A 17 -67.27 9.22 20.43
N THR A 18 -68.11 9.76 19.49
CA THR A 18 -67.77 9.65 18.03
C THR A 18 -66.54 10.50 17.62
N ILE A 19 -66.36 11.68 18.22
CA ILE A 19 -65.16 12.49 17.97
C ILE A 19 -63.92 11.83 18.58
N ILE A 20 -63.98 11.26 19.77
CA ILE A 20 -62.90 10.52 20.38
C ILE A 20 -62.62 9.23 19.62
N LEU A 21 -63.64 8.49 19.16
CA LEU A 21 -63.47 7.32 18.32
C LEU A 21 -62.90 7.72 16.93
N GLY A 22 -63.35 8.84 16.37
CA GLY A 22 -62.76 9.41 15.14
C GLY A 22 -61.30 9.83 15.31
N LEU A 23 -60.96 10.46 16.45
CA LEU A 23 -59.58 10.79 16.80
C LEU A 23 -58.72 9.55 17.05
N ILE A 24 -59.25 8.53 17.72
CA ILE A 24 -58.58 7.24 17.91
C ILE A 24 -58.37 6.52 16.57
N ILE A 25 -59.35 6.55 15.69
CA ILE A 25 -59.22 5.99 14.33
C ILE A 25 -58.22 6.82 13.49
N ILE A 26 -58.24 8.15 13.57
CA ILE A 26 -57.26 9.02 12.91
C ILE A 26 -55.86 8.83 13.53
N CYS A 27 -55.73 8.65 14.84
CA CYS A 27 -54.47 8.28 15.46
C CYS A 27 -54.05 6.85 15.14
N SER A 28 -54.98 5.93 14.89
CA SER A 28 -54.64 4.55 14.48
C SER A 28 -54.43 4.40 12.97
N THR A 29 -54.90 5.35 12.16
CA THR A 29 -54.59 5.48 10.72
C THR A 29 -53.37 6.39 10.47
N ALA A 30 -52.92 7.15 11.51
CA ALA A 30 -51.64 7.81 11.43
C ALA A 30 -50.55 6.74 11.38
N GLU A 31 -50.23 6.36 10.16
CA GLU A 31 -49.02 5.72 9.70
C GLU A 31 -48.49 4.63 10.66
N ASN A 32 -48.80 3.39 10.34
CA ASN A 32 -47.85 2.33 10.56
C ASN A 32 -46.60 2.63 9.72
N LEU A 33 -45.91 3.71 10.05
CA LEU A 33 -44.52 3.89 9.66
C LEU A 33 -43.77 2.77 10.39
N GLU A 34 -43.58 1.67 9.66
CA GLU A 34 -42.79 0.57 10.17
C GLU A 34 -41.48 1.16 10.66
N LYS A 35 -41.26 1.15 11.98
CA LYS A 35 -40.02 1.60 12.58
C LYS A 35 -38.91 0.71 12.09
N ARG A 36 -38.00 1.28 11.31
CA ARG A 36 -36.81 0.64 10.83
C ARG A 36 -35.62 1.12 11.62
N TRP A 37 -34.68 0.23 11.85
CA TRP A 37 -33.47 0.47 12.63
C TRP A 37 -32.25 0.25 11.79
N VAL A 38 -31.18 0.98 12.07
CA VAL A 38 -29.89 0.78 11.41
C VAL A 38 -29.30 -0.54 11.89
N THR A 39 -28.97 -1.41 10.96
CA THR A 39 -28.23 -2.66 11.23
C THR A 39 -26.88 -2.58 10.55
N VAL A 40 -25.82 -2.93 11.25
CA VAL A 40 -24.45 -2.93 10.78
C VAL A 40 -24.11 -4.31 10.24
N TYR A 41 -23.56 -4.36 9.05
CA TYR A 41 -23.10 -5.58 8.38
C TYR A 41 -21.60 -5.49 8.16
N TYR A 42 -20.88 -6.53 8.50
CA TYR A 42 -19.45 -6.66 8.21
C TYR A 42 -19.20 -7.84 7.27
N GLY A 43 -18.44 -7.60 6.22
CA GLY A 43 -18.20 -8.56 5.15
C GLY A 43 -19.09 -8.35 3.93
N VAL A 44 -19.70 -7.18 3.75
CA VAL A 44 -20.48 -6.88 2.54
C VAL A 44 -19.57 -6.83 1.30
N PRO A 45 -20.05 -7.37 0.16
CA PRO A 45 -19.29 -7.39 -1.08
C PRO A 45 -19.38 -6.04 -1.81
N VAL A 46 -18.76 -5.02 -1.23
CA VAL A 46 -18.67 -3.66 -1.78
C VAL A 46 -17.23 -3.29 -1.98
N TRP A 47 -16.93 -2.64 -3.09
CA TRP A 47 -15.60 -2.14 -3.40
C TRP A 47 -15.66 -0.73 -3.97
N LYS A 48 -14.52 -0.04 -3.87
CA LYS A 48 -14.26 1.26 -4.49
C LYS A 48 -12.93 1.20 -5.23
N ASP A 49 -12.80 2.00 -6.26
CA ASP A 49 -11.56 2.18 -6.97
C ASP A 49 -10.50 2.72 -6.01
N ALA A 50 -9.36 2.08 -5.94
CA ALA A 50 -8.26 2.51 -5.11
C ALA A 50 -6.92 2.02 -5.66
N ASP A 51 -5.90 2.80 -5.40
CA ASP A 51 -4.53 2.45 -5.71
C ASP A 51 -3.88 1.86 -4.46
N THR A 52 -3.16 0.78 -4.63
CA THR A 52 -2.41 0.14 -3.55
C THR A 52 -1.12 -0.46 -4.07
N THR A 53 -0.21 -0.72 -3.16
CA THR A 53 1.02 -1.43 -3.46
C THR A 53 0.72 -2.92 -3.64
N LEU A 54 0.95 -3.42 -4.85
CA LEU A 54 0.83 -4.84 -5.18
C LEU A 54 2.14 -5.57 -4.87
N PHE A 55 2.05 -6.85 -4.58
CA PHE A 55 3.22 -7.70 -4.43
C PHE A 55 3.34 -8.69 -5.58
N CYS A 56 4.54 -9.22 -5.78
CA CYS A 56 4.79 -10.17 -6.85
C CYS A 56 4.68 -11.62 -6.38
N ALA A 57 4.27 -12.48 -7.30
CA ALA A 57 4.40 -13.93 -7.20
C ALA A 57 5.10 -14.47 -8.46
N SER A 58 5.90 -15.50 -8.32
CA SER A 58 6.56 -16.16 -9.44
C SER A 58 6.59 -17.68 -9.25
N ASP A 59 6.81 -18.40 -10.34
CA ASP A 59 6.84 -19.85 -10.29
C ASP A 59 8.02 -20.38 -9.46
N ALA A 60 7.79 -21.44 -8.69
CA ALA A 60 8.79 -22.04 -7.80
C ALA A 60 10.02 -22.57 -8.56
N LYS A 61 9.91 -22.93 -9.83
CA LYS A 61 11.02 -23.37 -10.69
C LYS A 61 12.10 -22.31 -10.91
N ALA A 62 11.76 -21.05 -10.74
CA ALA A 62 12.70 -19.93 -10.84
C ALA A 62 13.72 -19.89 -9.70
N TYR A 63 13.48 -20.60 -8.60
CA TYR A 63 14.39 -20.68 -7.44
C TYR A 63 15.48 -21.75 -7.59
N GLU A 64 15.36 -22.65 -8.54
CA GLU A 64 16.31 -23.78 -8.72
C GLU A 64 17.53 -23.45 -9.58
N THR A 65 17.57 -22.30 -10.24
CA THR A 65 18.70 -21.90 -11.08
C THR A 65 19.71 -21.08 -10.29
N GLU A 66 20.99 -21.44 -10.35
CA GLU A 66 22.10 -20.70 -9.73
C GLU A 66 22.29 -19.29 -10.32
N LYS A 67 21.64 -18.98 -11.42
CA LYS A 67 21.70 -17.65 -12.07
C LYS A 67 20.66 -16.72 -11.46
N HIS A 68 21.14 -15.62 -10.91
CA HIS A 68 20.27 -14.53 -10.49
C HIS A 68 19.61 -13.89 -11.70
N ASN A 69 18.27 -13.80 -11.70
CA ASN A 69 17.52 -13.10 -12.73
C ASN A 69 17.33 -11.64 -12.34
N VAL A 70 17.43 -10.71 -13.30
CA VAL A 70 17.14 -9.27 -13.10
C VAL A 70 15.76 -9.04 -12.50
N TRP A 71 14.79 -9.87 -12.86
CA TRP A 71 13.40 -9.77 -12.44
C TRP A 71 13.14 -10.31 -11.01
N ALA A 72 14.20 -10.53 -10.25
CA ALA A 72 14.22 -10.76 -8.80
C ALA A 72 13.27 -11.86 -8.30
N THR A 73 13.52 -13.07 -8.74
CA THR A 73 12.81 -14.26 -8.25
C THR A 73 12.91 -14.50 -6.75
N HIS A 74 13.97 -13.99 -6.10
CA HIS A 74 14.22 -14.21 -4.67
C HIS A 74 13.27 -13.45 -3.74
N ALA A 75 12.62 -12.41 -4.23
CA ALA A 75 11.75 -11.56 -3.43
C ALA A 75 10.25 -11.80 -3.69
N CYS A 76 9.90 -12.57 -4.72
CA CYS A 76 8.53 -12.93 -5.01
C CYS A 76 8.11 -14.17 -4.22
N VAL A 77 6.87 -14.18 -3.76
CA VAL A 77 6.27 -15.37 -3.17
C VAL A 77 5.99 -16.42 -4.25
N PRO A 78 5.98 -17.74 -3.90
CA PRO A 78 5.56 -18.76 -4.85
C PRO A 78 4.14 -18.54 -5.33
N THR A 79 3.88 -18.76 -6.62
CA THR A 79 2.51 -18.75 -7.16
C THR A 79 1.68 -19.86 -6.55
N ASP A 80 0.39 -19.58 -6.34
CA ASP A 80 -0.59 -20.60 -5.96
C ASP A 80 -0.72 -21.62 -7.12
N PRO A 81 -0.55 -22.93 -6.85
CA PRO A 81 -0.73 -23.96 -7.86
C PRO A 81 -2.15 -24.04 -8.42
N ASN A 82 -3.16 -23.59 -7.68
CA ASN A 82 -4.57 -23.54 -8.06
C ASN A 82 -5.11 -22.11 -7.96
N PRO A 83 -4.81 -21.22 -8.91
CA PRO A 83 -5.35 -19.87 -8.89
C PRO A 83 -6.88 -19.95 -9.06
N GLN A 84 -7.59 -19.36 -8.12
CA GLN A 84 -9.04 -19.26 -8.17
C GLN A 84 -9.45 -17.98 -8.89
N GLU A 85 -10.30 -18.15 -9.89
CA GLU A 85 -11.00 -17.06 -10.54
C GLU A 85 -12.49 -17.22 -10.27
N ILE A 86 -13.08 -16.21 -9.64
CA ILE A 86 -14.48 -16.25 -9.25
C ILE A 86 -15.25 -15.31 -10.17
N HIS A 87 -16.14 -15.90 -10.97
CA HIS A 87 -17.03 -15.12 -11.83
C HIS A 87 -18.04 -14.32 -11.00
N LEU A 88 -18.19 -13.03 -11.29
CA LEU A 88 -19.13 -12.15 -10.64
C LEU A 88 -20.38 -12.02 -11.52
N GLU A 89 -21.43 -12.70 -11.14
CA GLU A 89 -22.69 -12.66 -11.89
C GLU A 89 -23.40 -11.30 -11.73
N ASN A 90 -23.96 -10.80 -12.81
CA ASN A 90 -24.71 -9.52 -12.84
C ASN A 90 -23.95 -8.29 -12.37
N VAL A 91 -22.64 -8.32 -12.43
CA VAL A 91 -21.77 -7.17 -12.11
C VAL A 91 -21.32 -6.54 -13.41
N THR A 92 -21.50 -5.23 -13.50
CA THR A 92 -20.96 -4.39 -14.57
C THR A 92 -20.00 -3.40 -13.95
N GLU A 93 -18.76 -3.39 -14.42
CA GLU A 93 -17.72 -2.53 -13.87
C GLU A 93 -17.05 -1.71 -14.98
N GLU A 94 -16.70 -0.49 -14.69
CA GLU A 94 -16.00 0.40 -15.60
C GLU A 94 -14.49 0.19 -15.48
N PHE A 95 -13.85 0.00 -16.63
CA PHE A 95 -12.39 -0.15 -16.72
C PHE A 95 -11.82 0.95 -17.61
N ASN A 96 -10.62 1.39 -17.29
CA ASN A 96 -9.86 2.30 -18.12
C ASN A 96 -8.36 1.92 -18.07
N MET A 97 -7.87 1.25 -19.10
CA MET A 97 -6.47 0.82 -19.18
C MET A 97 -5.47 1.98 -19.18
N TRP A 98 -5.88 3.16 -19.65
CA TRP A 98 -4.99 4.32 -19.82
C TRP A 98 -4.76 5.08 -18.50
N LYS A 99 -5.64 4.87 -17.52
CA LYS A 99 -5.57 5.43 -16.16
C LYS A 99 -5.31 4.36 -15.10
N ASN A 100 -4.85 3.19 -15.49
CA ASN A 100 -4.58 2.10 -14.57
C ASN A 100 -3.24 2.31 -13.86
N ASN A 101 -3.29 2.49 -12.54
CA ASN A 101 -2.08 2.69 -11.72
C ASN A 101 -1.19 1.43 -11.64
N MET A 102 -1.72 0.24 -11.95
CA MET A 102 -0.91 -0.98 -12.01
C MET A 102 0.23 -0.86 -13.01
N VAL A 103 0.01 -0.14 -14.13
CA VAL A 103 1.01 0.10 -15.17
C VAL A 103 2.15 0.97 -14.62
N GLU A 104 1.84 2.06 -13.95
CA GLU A 104 2.84 2.95 -13.33
C GLU A 104 3.65 2.21 -12.25
N GLN A 105 2.97 1.41 -11.45
CA GLN A 105 3.61 0.61 -10.41
C GLN A 105 4.55 -0.43 -11.02
N MET A 106 4.10 -1.15 -12.05
CA MET A 106 4.94 -2.12 -12.76
C MET A 106 6.16 -1.45 -13.37
N HIS A 107 5.99 -0.29 -14.00
CA HIS A 107 7.08 0.46 -14.58
C HIS A 107 8.13 0.87 -13.54
N THR A 108 7.69 1.42 -12.43
CA THR A 108 8.57 1.80 -11.32
C THR A 108 9.29 0.60 -10.73
N ASP A 109 8.60 -0.53 -10.57
CA ASP A 109 9.17 -1.77 -10.04
C ASP A 109 10.23 -2.35 -10.95
N ILE A 110 9.97 -2.40 -12.23
CA ILE A 110 10.91 -2.91 -13.24
C ILE A 110 12.19 -2.06 -13.24
N ILE A 111 12.07 -0.74 -13.22
CA ILE A 111 13.22 0.17 -13.17
C ILE A 111 14.00 -0.02 -11.88
N SER A 112 13.31 -0.12 -10.74
CA SER A 112 13.96 -0.28 -9.42
C SER A 112 14.69 -1.62 -9.30
N LEU A 113 14.11 -2.71 -9.82
CA LEU A 113 14.75 -4.01 -9.86
C LEU A 113 15.99 -4.01 -10.73
N TRP A 114 15.93 -3.35 -11.86
CA TRP A 114 17.06 -3.18 -12.76
C TRP A 114 18.22 -2.46 -12.07
N ASP A 115 17.94 -1.34 -11.42
CA ASP A 115 18.94 -0.57 -10.69
C ASP A 115 19.55 -1.37 -9.53
N GLN A 116 18.73 -2.09 -8.80
CA GLN A 116 19.19 -2.92 -7.67
C GLN A 116 20.13 -4.04 -8.10
N ASN A 117 19.86 -4.69 -9.24
CA ASN A 117 20.70 -5.75 -9.76
C ASN A 117 22.02 -5.23 -10.35
N LEU A 118 22.06 -4.01 -10.84
CA LEU A 118 23.26 -3.38 -11.39
C LEU A 118 24.15 -2.71 -10.35
N LYS A 119 23.61 -2.37 -9.19
CA LYS A 119 24.34 -1.66 -8.13
C LYS A 119 25.62 -2.35 -7.65
N PRO A 120 25.65 -3.69 -7.45
CA PRO A 120 26.87 -4.39 -7.05
C PRO A 120 27.82 -4.68 -8.22
N CYS A 121 27.45 -4.34 -9.47
CA CYS A 121 28.22 -4.69 -10.66
C CYS A 121 29.38 -3.71 -10.90
N VAL A 122 30.34 -4.15 -11.71
CA VAL A 122 31.58 -3.41 -12.00
C VAL A 122 31.28 -2.12 -12.75
N LYS A 123 31.81 -1.00 -12.27
CA LYS A 123 31.75 0.28 -12.98
C LYS A 123 32.91 0.40 -13.93
N LEU A 124 32.65 0.73 -15.19
CA LEU A 124 33.62 0.81 -16.28
C LEU A 124 34.28 2.20 -16.40
N THR A 125 34.30 3.02 -15.35
CA THR A 125 34.98 4.32 -15.36
C THR A 125 36.47 4.21 -15.82
N PRO A 126 37.24 3.20 -15.44
CA PRO A 126 38.61 3.02 -15.92
C PRO A 126 38.76 2.79 -17.42
N LEU A 127 37.68 2.45 -18.12
CA LEU A 127 37.64 2.29 -19.59
C LEU A 127 37.34 3.56 -20.36
N CYS A 128 37.05 4.65 -19.71
CA CYS A 128 36.93 5.96 -20.34
C CYS A 128 38.29 6.56 -20.66
N VAL A 129 39.00 5.89 -21.55
CA VAL A 129 40.32 6.25 -22.04
C VAL A 129 40.26 6.37 -23.56
N THR A 130 41.29 7.01 -24.14
CA THR A 130 41.40 7.08 -25.61
C THR A 130 41.60 5.68 -26.18
N LEU A 131 40.79 5.31 -27.13
CA LEU A 131 40.85 4.06 -27.87
C LEU A 131 41.48 4.32 -29.22
N ASN A 132 42.49 3.53 -29.62
CA ASN A 132 43.04 3.54 -30.97
C ASN A 132 42.37 2.43 -31.76
N CYS A 133 41.39 2.80 -32.55
CA CYS A 133 40.57 1.85 -33.32
C CYS A 133 40.94 1.79 -34.78
N SER A 134 40.89 0.60 -35.34
CA SER A 134 41.00 0.31 -36.76
C SER A 134 39.81 -0.54 -37.22
N GLN A 135 39.40 -0.34 -38.45
CA GLN A 135 38.35 -1.17 -39.03
C GLN A 135 38.86 -2.60 -39.23
N VAL A 136 38.03 -3.57 -38.91
CA VAL A 136 38.29 -4.97 -39.20
C VAL A 136 38.04 -5.19 -40.70
N THR A 137 39.11 -5.62 -41.40
CA THR A 137 39.06 -5.91 -42.86
C THR A 137 39.48 -7.36 -43.11
N ASN A 138 39.21 -7.88 -44.31
CA ASN A 138 39.62 -9.25 -44.70
C ASN A 138 41.10 -9.54 -44.49
N ALA A 139 41.96 -8.54 -44.57
CA ALA A 139 43.40 -8.68 -44.39
C ALA A 139 43.84 -8.86 -42.92
N SER A 140 42.98 -8.48 -41.96
CA SER A 140 43.29 -8.57 -40.53
C SER A 140 42.88 -9.92 -39.87
N ILE A 141 42.20 -10.77 -40.64
CA ILE A 141 41.70 -12.08 -40.18
C ILE A 141 42.48 -13.19 -40.90
N THR A 142 43.74 -13.31 -40.59
CA THR A 142 44.66 -14.20 -41.36
C THR A 142 44.75 -15.61 -40.81
N THR A 143 44.08 -16.03 -39.77
CA THR A 143 44.43 -17.29 -39.11
C THR A 143 43.50 -18.49 -39.37
N ASN A 144 42.25 -18.34 -39.87
CA ASN A 144 41.42 -19.55 -40.03
C ASN A 144 40.41 -19.54 -41.21
N GLY A 145 40.71 -18.94 -42.37
CA GLY A 145 39.87 -19.05 -43.56
C GLY A 145 38.46 -18.42 -43.44
N SER A 146 38.27 -17.51 -42.48
CA SER A 146 37.02 -16.78 -42.23
C SER A 146 36.77 -15.77 -43.29
N ARG A 147 35.52 -15.72 -43.83
CA ARG A 147 35.08 -14.70 -44.81
C ARG A 147 34.42 -13.54 -44.12
N PHE A 148 34.80 -12.34 -44.47
CA PHE A 148 34.12 -11.11 -44.05
C PHE A 148 33.07 -10.71 -45.10
N HIS A 149 31.81 -10.69 -44.69
CA HIS A 149 30.74 -10.24 -45.57
C HIS A 149 30.73 -8.71 -45.72
N GLU A 150 30.59 -8.22 -46.93
CA GLU A 150 30.67 -6.81 -47.25
C GLU A 150 29.63 -5.96 -46.50
N ASN A 151 28.49 -6.56 -46.13
CA ASN A 151 27.44 -5.92 -45.34
C ASN A 151 27.83 -5.63 -43.89
N MET A 152 28.96 -6.16 -43.42
CA MET A 152 29.52 -5.89 -42.08
C MET A 152 30.67 -4.88 -42.11
N LYS A 153 31.01 -4.33 -43.24
CA LYS A 153 32.10 -3.37 -43.38
C LYS A 153 31.85 -2.12 -42.51
N GLY A 154 32.76 -1.84 -41.58
CA GLY A 154 32.66 -0.70 -40.69
C GLY A 154 31.78 -0.91 -39.46
N GLU A 155 31.13 -2.07 -39.27
CA GLU A 155 30.30 -2.36 -38.11
C GLU A 155 31.10 -2.79 -36.87
N ILE A 156 32.29 -3.35 -37.07
CA ILE A 156 33.17 -3.85 -35.99
C ILE A 156 34.48 -3.10 -36.04
N GLN A 157 34.94 -2.61 -34.90
CA GLN A 157 36.18 -1.92 -34.68
C GLN A 157 37.09 -2.74 -33.80
N ASN A 158 38.38 -2.87 -34.18
CA ASN A 158 39.39 -3.43 -33.33
C ASN A 158 40.11 -2.29 -32.62
N CYS A 159 39.93 -2.18 -31.32
CA CYS A 159 40.41 -1.07 -30.51
C CYS A 159 41.51 -1.54 -29.56
N SER A 160 42.61 -0.79 -29.50
CA SER A 160 43.64 -0.95 -28.49
C SER A 160 43.60 0.20 -27.50
N TYR A 161 43.78 -0.11 -26.24
CA TYR A 161 43.70 0.85 -25.14
C TYR A 161 44.57 0.44 -23.97
N ASN A 162 44.94 1.41 -23.14
CA ASN A 162 45.70 1.18 -21.93
C ASN A 162 44.80 1.08 -20.73
N VAL A 163 44.76 -0.05 -20.05
CA VAL A 163 43.99 -0.22 -18.82
C VAL A 163 44.92 -0.18 -17.61
N THR A 164 44.38 0.31 -16.49
CA THR A 164 45.00 0.12 -15.18
C THR A 164 44.98 -1.36 -14.81
N THR A 165 46.06 -1.83 -14.20
CA THR A 165 46.13 -3.20 -13.69
C THR A 165 45.67 -3.22 -12.24
N GLU A 166 45.90 -4.33 -11.54
CA GLU A 166 45.71 -4.43 -10.08
C GLU A 166 46.51 -3.36 -9.32
N LEU A 167 47.67 -2.94 -9.89
CA LEU A 167 48.47 -1.84 -9.36
C LEU A 167 48.15 -0.54 -10.12
N ARG A 168 47.79 0.51 -9.43
CA ARG A 168 47.35 1.79 -10.02
C ARG A 168 48.38 2.52 -10.86
N ASP A 169 49.67 2.25 -10.60
CA ASP A 169 50.81 2.81 -11.31
C ASP A 169 51.19 2.05 -12.58
N LYS A 170 50.70 0.84 -12.75
CA LYS A 170 50.99 0.01 -13.93
C LYS A 170 49.79 -0.02 -14.90
N ARG A 171 50.11 0.21 -16.17
CA ARG A 171 49.13 0.12 -17.27
C ARG A 171 49.52 -1.00 -18.22
N LYS A 172 48.54 -1.69 -18.75
CA LYS A 172 48.69 -2.74 -19.74
C LYS A 172 47.90 -2.37 -20.97
N LYS A 173 48.55 -2.55 -22.12
CA LYS A 173 47.89 -2.39 -23.44
C LYS A 173 47.07 -3.64 -23.75
N VAL A 174 45.80 -3.44 -24.08
CA VAL A 174 44.83 -4.51 -24.36
C VAL A 174 44.10 -4.19 -25.68
N TYR A 175 43.66 -5.24 -26.36
CA TYR A 175 42.88 -5.17 -27.58
C TYR A 175 41.48 -5.74 -27.33
N SER A 176 40.49 -5.14 -27.85
CA SER A 176 39.10 -5.61 -27.79
C SER A 176 38.33 -5.20 -29.05
N LEU A 177 37.35 -6.00 -29.41
CA LEU A 177 36.45 -5.67 -30.49
C LEU A 177 35.22 -4.92 -29.93
N PHE A 178 34.89 -3.83 -30.54
CA PHE A 178 33.69 -3.06 -30.26
C PHE A 178 32.82 -2.92 -31.48
N TYR A 179 31.51 -2.82 -31.28
CA TYR A 179 30.60 -2.44 -32.34
C TYR A 179 30.71 -0.93 -32.62
N SER A 180 30.52 -0.52 -33.85
CA SER A 180 30.65 0.89 -34.26
C SER A 180 29.67 1.82 -33.52
N LEU A 181 28.55 1.31 -33.04
CA LEU A 181 27.57 2.06 -32.24
C LEU A 181 28.06 2.40 -30.83
N ASP A 182 29.03 1.66 -30.31
CA ASP A 182 29.53 1.81 -28.95
C ASP A 182 30.66 2.83 -28.82
N VAL A 183 31.27 3.22 -29.93
CA VAL A 183 32.43 4.11 -29.98
C VAL A 183 32.18 5.36 -30.82
N VAL A 184 32.75 6.47 -30.41
CA VAL A 184 32.66 7.78 -31.07
C VAL A 184 34.05 8.33 -31.30
N GLU A 185 34.28 8.85 -32.48
CA GLU A 185 35.52 9.55 -32.86
C GLU A 185 35.67 10.87 -32.08
N ILE A 186 36.84 11.07 -31.45
CA ILE A 186 37.12 12.25 -30.61
C ILE A 186 37.39 13.48 -31.48
N ASP A 187 38.26 13.37 -32.50
CA ASP A 187 38.68 14.47 -33.34
C ASP A 187 38.24 14.26 -34.79
N LYS A 188 37.35 15.12 -35.29
CA LYS A 188 36.93 15.17 -36.67
C LYS A 188 37.82 16.13 -37.53
N ASP A 189 38.99 16.50 -37.03
CA ASP A 189 39.85 17.39 -37.83
C ASP A 189 40.33 16.72 -39.11
N LYS A 190 39.82 17.22 -40.22
CA LYS A 190 39.92 16.68 -41.58
C LYS A 190 41.34 16.65 -42.16
N ASN A 191 42.38 17.06 -41.43
CA ASN A 191 43.73 17.31 -41.96
C ASN A 191 44.80 16.29 -41.56
N ASN A 192 44.52 15.27 -40.76
CA ASN A 192 45.52 14.26 -40.40
C ASN A 192 45.24 12.95 -41.13
N SER A 193 45.93 12.75 -42.23
CA SER A 193 45.92 11.54 -43.06
C SER A 193 46.71 10.35 -42.42
N ARG A 194 46.55 10.12 -41.13
CA ARG A 194 47.09 8.92 -40.46
C ARG A 194 45.93 7.98 -40.12
N ASN A 195 46.06 6.73 -40.63
CA ASN A 195 45.06 5.66 -40.53
C ASN A 195 44.68 5.18 -39.06
N SER A 196 44.91 5.96 -38.03
CA SER A 196 44.49 5.66 -36.68
C SER A 196 43.63 6.79 -36.13
N SER A 197 42.30 6.65 -36.19
CA SER A 197 41.39 7.55 -35.55
C SER A 197 41.30 7.25 -34.05
N GLN A 198 41.27 8.30 -33.25
CA GLN A 198 41.11 8.19 -31.82
C GLN A 198 39.60 8.17 -31.47
N TYR A 199 39.19 7.20 -30.72
CA TYR A 199 37.81 6.98 -30.32
C TYR A 199 37.68 6.97 -28.78
N ARG A 200 36.48 7.15 -28.31
CA ARG A 200 36.08 6.91 -26.93
C ARG A 200 34.78 6.10 -26.89
N LEU A 201 34.47 5.50 -25.78
CA LEU A 201 33.14 4.92 -25.58
C LEU A 201 32.07 6.01 -25.59
N ILE A 202 30.92 5.71 -26.19
CA ILE A 202 29.92 6.71 -26.54
C ILE A 202 29.44 7.56 -25.37
N ASN A 203 29.24 6.96 -24.19
CA ASN A 203 28.66 7.61 -23.02
C ASN A 203 29.69 8.05 -21.98
N CYS A 204 30.99 8.01 -22.26
CA CYS A 204 32.02 8.38 -21.29
C CYS A 204 32.01 9.85 -20.85
N ASN A 205 31.48 10.73 -21.70
CA ASN A 205 31.39 12.17 -21.39
C ASN A 205 30.07 12.57 -20.74
N THR A 206 29.08 11.71 -20.73
CA THR A 206 27.72 12.06 -20.30
C THR A 206 27.20 11.18 -19.16
N SER A 207 27.67 9.95 -19.04
CA SER A 207 27.08 8.95 -18.16
C SER A 207 28.13 8.08 -17.49
N ALA A 208 27.81 7.57 -16.31
CA ALA A 208 28.54 6.46 -15.72
C ALA A 208 28.15 5.16 -16.44
N ILE A 209 29.12 4.37 -16.87
CA ILE A 209 28.89 3.07 -17.50
C ILE A 209 29.09 1.99 -16.45
N THR A 210 28.08 1.13 -16.27
CA THR A 210 28.17 -0.04 -15.40
C THR A 210 28.02 -1.30 -16.25
N GLN A 211 28.98 -2.22 -16.11
CA GLN A 211 28.87 -3.52 -16.77
C GLN A 211 27.80 -4.36 -16.06
N ALA A 212 26.86 -4.94 -16.78
CA ALA A 212 25.96 -5.92 -16.19
C ALA A 212 26.76 -7.13 -15.69
N CYS A 213 26.42 -7.59 -14.49
CA CYS A 213 27.10 -8.76 -13.90
C CYS A 213 26.84 -10.00 -14.77
N PRO A 214 27.87 -10.75 -15.16
CA PRO A 214 27.70 -11.94 -16.00
C PRO A 214 26.82 -13.03 -15.40
N LYS A 215 26.67 -13.03 -14.08
CA LYS A 215 25.81 -13.95 -13.35
C LYS A 215 24.32 -13.58 -13.42
N VAL A 216 24.01 -12.34 -13.83
CA VAL A 216 22.63 -11.84 -13.93
C VAL A 216 22.09 -12.16 -15.32
N SER A 217 20.95 -12.85 -15.36
CA SER A 217 20.24 -13.15 -16.60
C SER A 217 19.21 -12.07 -16.89
N PHE A 218 19.12 -11.66 -18.16
CA PHE A 218 18.08 -10.74 -18.64
C PHE A 218 16.83 -11.45 -19.15
N GLU A 219 16.75 -12.75 -19.04
CA GLU A 219 15.60 -13.52 -19.50
C GLU A 219 14.36 -13.15 -18.69
N PRO A 220 13.26 -12.68 -19.34
CA PRO A 220 12.06 -12.32 -18.62
C PRO A 220 11.37 -13.59 -18.09
N ILE A 221 11.04 -13.59 -16.82
CA ILE A 221 10.25 -14.63 -16.17
C ILE A 221 8.83 -14.11 -15.92
N PRO A 222 7.81 -14.97 -15.98
CA PRO A 222 6.46 -14.57 -15.67
C PRO A 222 6.36 -14.03 -14.24
N ILE A 223 5.81 -12.85 -14.09
CA ILE A 223 5.54 -12.21 -12.82
C ILE A 223 4.02 -12.05 -12.66
N HIS A 224 3.48 -12.50 -11.55
CA HIS A 224 2.10 -12.29 -11.18
C HIS A 224 2.03 -11.14 -10.18
N TYR A 225 1.19 -10.16 -10.45
CA TYR A 225 0.88 -9.11 -9.48
C TYR A 225 -0.32 -9.51 -8.65
N CYS A 226 -0.16 -9.50 -7.34
CA CYS A 226 -1.18 -9.94 -6.41
C CYS A 226 -1.63 -8.78 -5.53
N ALA A 227 -2.93 -8.75 -5.24
CA ALA A 227 -3.50 -7.76 -4.34
C ALA A 227 -3.21 -8.14 -2.87
N PRO A 228 -2.88 -7.15 -2.03
CA PRO A 228 -2.77 -7.38 -0.60
C PRO A 228 -4.14 -7.63 0.03
N ALA A 229 -4.15 -8.07 1.28
CA ALA A 229 -5.39 -8.26 2.02
C ALA A 229 -6.21 -6.96 2.10
N GLY A 230 -7.51 -7.06 1.94
CA GLY A 230 -8.43 -5.91 1.88
C GLY A 230 -8.56 -5.26 0.52
N PHE A 231 -7.87 -5.78 -0.50
CA PHE A 231 -7.99 -5.39 -1.89
C PHE A 231 -8.28 -6.61 -2.76
N ALA A 232 -8.81 -6.37 -3.92
CA ALA A 232 -9.05 -7.40 -4.92
C ALA A 232 -8.66 -6.87 -6.30
N ILE A 233 -8.38 -7.80 -7.20
CA ILE A 233 -8.16 -7.50 -8.61
C ILE A 233 -9.39 -7.97 -9.36
N LEU A 234 -10.04 -7.07 -10.08
CA LEU A 234 -11.12 -7.36 -11.00
C LEU A 234 -10.55 -7.56 -12.40
N LYS A 235 -11.04 -8.57 -13.09
CA LYS A 235 -10.63 -8.94 -14.44
C LYS A 235 -11.82 -8.83 -15.38
N CYS A 236 -11.64 -8.11 -16.48
CA CYS A 236 -12.62 -8.06 -17.55
C CYS A 236 -12.41 -9.23 -18.50
N ASN A 237 -13.43 -10.06 -18.69
CA ASN A 237 -13.40 -11.23 -19.59
C ASN A 237 -14.20 -11.00 -20.87
N ASP A 238 -14.67 -9.77 -21.14
CA ASP A 238 -15.39 -9.47 -22.37
C ASP A 238 -14.46 -9.60 -23.58
N GLU A 239 -14.83 -10.42 -24.54
CA GLU A 239 -14.05 -10.67 -25.76
C GLU A 239 -13.86 -9.40 -26.61
N ASN A 240 -14.81 -8.51 -26.58
CA ASN A 240 -14.82 -7.28 -27.36
C ASN A 240 -14.43 -6.03 -26.57
N PHE A 241 -13.80 -6.19 -25.42
CA PHE A 241 -13.38 -5.08 -24.57
C PHE A 241 -12.23 -4.30 -25.24
N ASN A 242 -12.47 -3.01 -25.47
CA ASN A 242 -11.53 -2.11 -26.14
C ASN A 242 -10.58 -1.36 -25.19
N GLY A 243 -10.58 -1.67 -23.91
CA GLY A 243 -9.73 -1.06 -22.89
C GLY A 243 -10.38 0.06 -22.09
N ILE A 244 -11.46 0.65 -22.58
CA ILE A 244 -12.19 1.73 -21.89
C ILE A 244 -13.68 1.43 -21.92
N GLY A 245 -14.34 1.65 -20.80
CA GLY A 245 -15.79 1.54 -20.70
C GLY A 245 -16.27 0.42 -19.79
N LEU A 246 -17.54 0.06 -19.94
CA LEU A 246 -18.21 -0.91 -19.09
C LEU A 246 -17.90 -2.34 -19.55
N CYS A 247 -17.49 -3.16 -18.61
CA CYS A 247 -17.33 -4.59 -18.78
C CYS A 247 -18.46 -5.35 -18.10
N LYS A 248 -19.13 -6.25 -18.82
CA LYS A 248 -20.28 -7.03 -18.30
C LYS A 248 -19.86 -8.40 -17.78
N ASN A 249 -18.74 -8.92 -18.24
CA ASN A 249 -18.23 -10.23 -17.81
C ASN A 249 -17.01 -9.99 -16.92
N VAL A 250 -17.26 -9.78 -15.63
CA VAL A 250 -16.23 -9.45 -14.64
C VAL A 250 -16.01 -10.65 -13.73
N SER A 251 -14.76 -10.92 -13.45
CA SER A 251 -14.36 -11.89 -12.42
C SER A 251 -13.39 -11.25 -11.43
N THR A 252 -13.29 -11.84 -10.25
CA THR A 252 -12.27 -11.47 -9.27
C THR A 252 -11.18 -12.52 -9.24
N VAL A 253 -9.94 -12.03 -9.19
CA VAL A 253 -8.74 -12.86 -9.08
C VAL A 253 -7.88 -12.34 -7.94
N GLN A 254 -7.11 -13.22 -7.31
CA GLN A 254 -6.13 -12.81 -6.30
C GLN A 254 -4.88 -12.23 -6.95
N CYS A 255 -4.44 -12.84 -8.05
CA CYS A 255 -3.26 -12.43 -8.81
C CYS A 255 -3.59 -12.33 -10.29
N THR A 256 -2.84 -11.51 -11.00
CA THR A 256 -2.88 -11.47 -12.46
C THR A 256 -2.31 -12.77 -13.04
N HIS A 257 -2.52 -13.01 -14.34
CA HIS A 257 -1.79 -14.06 -15.05
C HIS A 257 -0.28 -13.76 -15.06
N GLY A 258 0.55 -14.72 -15.41
CA GLY A 258 1.99 -14.53 -15.52
C GLY A 258 2.32 -13.57 -16.67
N ILE A 259 2.81 -12.39 -16.34
CA ILE A 259 3.21 -11.37 -17.29
C ILE A 259 4.72 -11.41 -17.43
N LYS A 260 5.21 -11.69 -18.63
CA LYS A 260 6.64 -11.60 -18.93
C LYS A 260 7.00 -10.12 -19.15
N PRO A 261 7.92 -9.55 -18.35
CA PRO A 261 8.32 -8.14 -18.53
C PRO A 261 9.27 -7.97 -19.70
N VAL A 262 8.82 -8.26 -20.92
CA VAL A 262 9.61 -8.12 -22.13
C VAL A 262 9.77 -6.66 -22.49
N VAL A 263 11.02 -6.21 -22.55
CA VAL A 263 11.38 -4.85 -22.97
C VAL A 263 11.64 -4.87 -24.46
N SER A 264 10.75 -4.28 -25.23
CA SER A 264 10.86 -4.17 -26.67
C SER A 264 10.23 -2.88 -27.20
N THR A 265 10.58 -2.47 -28.39
CA THR A 265 9.97 -1.34 -29.09
C THR A 265 9.32 -1.79 -30.39
N GLN A 266 8.32 -1.08 -30.85
CA GLN A 266 7.59 -1.30 -32.09
C GLN A 266 6.76 -2.59 -32.10
N LEU A 267 7.36 -3.75 -31.84
CA LEU A 267 6.70 -5.04 -31.80
C LEU A 267 6.59 -5.51 -30.35
N LEU A 268 5.42 -5.99 -29.97
CA LEU A 268 5.19 -6.58 -28.66
C LEU A 268 5.45 -8.09 -28.75
N LEU A 269 6.39 -8.58 -27.93
CA LEU A 269 6.85 -9.98 -27.98
C LEU A 269 6.30 -10.77 -26.81
N ASN A 270 5.98 -12.04 -27.06
CA ASN A 270 5.61 -13.02 -26.05
C ASN A 270 4.47 -12.60 -25.11
N GLY A 271 3.58 -11.76 -25.59
CA GLY A 271 2.43 -11.29 -24.85
C GLY A 271 1.19 -12.15 -25.03
N SER A 272 0.08 -11.69 -24.49
CA SER A 272 -1.24 -12.33 -24.61
C SER A 272 -1.84 -12.05 -25.99
N LEU A 273 -2.61 -13.01 -26.48
CA LEU A 273 -3.33 -12.92 -27.75
C LEU A 273 -4.82 -12.60 -27.53
N ALA A 274 -5.43 -11.96 -28.52
CA ALA A 274 -6.88 -11.79 -28.56
C ALA A 274 -7.55 -13.14 -28.95
N GLU A 275 -8.78 -13.36 -28.51
CA GLU A 275 -9.46 -14.64 -28.73
C GLU A 275 -9.93 -14.83 -30.17
N ASN A 276 -10.63 -13.88 -30.76
CA ASN A 276 -11.30 -14.06 -32.04
C ASN A 276 -10.70 -13.21 -33.17
N GLU A 277 -10.51 -11.94 -32.94
CA GLU A 277 -10.01 -10.99 -33.95
C GLU A 277 -8.98 -10.02 -33.36
N VAL A 278 -8.21 -9.39 -34.23
CA VAL A 278 -7.26 -8.35 -33.83
C VAL A 278 -7.98 -7.22 -33.11
N LYS A 279 -7.46 -6.77 -31.98
CA LYS A 279 -8.00 -5.65 -31.20
C LYS A 279 -7.12 -4.41 -31.34
N ILE A 280 -7.78 -3.29 -31.50
CA ILE A 280 -7.17 -1.96 -31.59
C ILE A 280 -7.56 -1.18 -30.34
N ARG A 281 -6.58 -0.69 -29.61
CA ARG A 281 -6.79 0.07 -28.37
C ARG A 281 -6.04 1.39 -28.43
N SER A 282 -6.76 2.48 -28.13
CA SER A 282 -6.19 3.82 -28.00
C SER A 282 -6.95 4.61 -26.97
N GLU A 283 -6.29 5.52 -26.27
CA GLU A 283 -6.95 6.44 -25.34
C GLU A 283 -7.97 7.33 -26.06
N ASN A 284 -7.57 7.81 -27.27
CA ASN A 284 -8.43 8.54 -28.16
C ASN A 284 -7.98 8.30 -29.61
N ILE A 285 -8.74 7.50 -30.34
CA ILE A 285 -8.37 7.10 -31.69
C ILE A 285 -8.35 8.28 -32.68
N THR A 286 -9.10 9.34 -32.41
CA THR A 286 -9.14 10.54 -33.24
C THR A 286 -7.95 11.47 -33.00
N ASN A 287 -7.27 11.33 -31.89
CA ASN A 287 -6.08 12.10 -31.56
C ASN A 287 -4.82 11.37 -32.06
N ASN A 288 -4.15 11.94 -33.05
CA ASN A 288 -2.93 11.37 -33.62
C ASN A 288 -1.71 11.38 -32.66
N ALA A 289 -1.76 12.14 -31.56
CA ALA A 289 -0.72 12.16 -30.56
C ALA A 289 -0.77 10.92 -29.63
N LYS A 290 -1.88 10.18 -29.59
CA LYS A 290 -2.05 9.00 -28.76
C LYS A 290 -1.64 7.73 -29.51
N ASN A 291 -0.82 6.92 -28.83
CA ASN A 291 -0.37 5.64 -29.37
C ASN A 291 -1.54 4.67 -29.53
N ILE A 292 -1.43 3.85 -30.53
CA ILE A 292 -2.38 2.77 -30.80
C ILE A 292 -1.69 1.45 -30.44
N ILE A 293 -2.28 0.71 -29.54
CA ILE A 293 -1.83 -0.63 -29.17
C ILE A 293 -2.68 -1.64 -29.93
N VAL A 294 -2.02 -2.47 -30.71
CA VAL A 294 -2.65 -3.54 -31.49
C VAL A 294 -2.35 -4.86 -30.82
N GLN A 295 -3.37 -5.69 -30.62
CA GLN A 295 -3.22 -7.04 -30.10
C GLN A 295 -3.63 -8.03 -31.18
N PHE A 296 -2.75 -8.99 -31.48
CA PHE A 296 -3.01 -10.02 -32.49
C PHE A 296 -3.88 -11.15 -31.96
N ALA A 297 -4.64 -11.76 -32.84
CA ALA A 297 -5.38 -12.98 -32.55
C ALA A 297 -4.51 -14.23 -32.72
N ARG A 298 -3.51 -14.18 -33.58
CA ARG A 298 -2.55 -15.26 -33.82
C ARG A 298 -1.13 -14.70 -33.77
N PRO A 299 -0.19 -15.43 -33.17
CA PRO A 299 1.18 -14.96 -33.10
C PRO A 299 1.86 -15.10 -34.43
N VAL A 300 2.75 -14.15 -34.75
CA VAL A 300 3.69 -14.26 -35.86
C VAL A 300 5.06 -14.57 -35.28
N THR A 301 5.64 -15.67 -35.72
CA THR A 301 6.95 -16.10 -35.24
C THR A 301 8.07 -15.25 -35.86
N ILE A 302 8.93 -14.75 -35.00
CA ILE A 302 10.17 -14.06 -35.37
C ILE A 302 11.37 -14.84 -34.87
N ASN A 303 12.25 -15.22 -35.80
CA ASN A 303 13.47 -15.95 -35.48
C ASN A 303 14.68 -15.04 -35.71
N CYS A 304 15.38 -14.70 -34.67
CA CYS A 304 16.54 -13.82 -34.68
C CYS A 304 17.82 -14.58 -34.38
N THR A 305 18.87 -14.25 -35.12
CA THR A 305 20.16 -14.89 -34.93
C THR A 305 21.29 -13.88 -35.03
N ARG A 306 22.31 -14.08 -34.21
CA ARG A 306 23.65 -13.54 -34.39
C ARG A 306 24.55 -14.70 -34.81
N PRO A 307 24.83 -14.83 -36.10
CA PRO A 307 25.56 -16.00 -36.64
C PRO A 307 27.04 -16.02 -36.27
N ASN A 308 27.56 -14.91 -35.70
CA ASN A 308 28.95 -14.79 -35.33
C ASN A 308 29.23 -15.56 -34.01
N ASP A 309 30.28 -16.40 -34.06
CA ASP A 309 30.76 -17.09 -32.88
C ASP A 309 31.76 -16.20 -32.12
N ASN A 310 31.28 -15.48 -31.17
CA ASN A 310 32.06 -14.52 -30.40
C ASN A 310 32.78 -15.20 -29.24
N ILE A 311 34.06 -14.83 -29.04
CA ILE A 311 34.86 -15.25 -27.91
C ILE A 311 34.88 -14.11 -26.89
N ARG A 312 34.47 -14.41 -25.67
CA ARG A 312 34.54 -13.47 -24.55
C ARG A 312 35.93 -13.52 -23.89
N LYS A 313 36.52 -12.35 -23.72
CA LYS A 313 37.81 -12.14 -23.09
C LYS A 313 37.61 -11.35 -21.79
N SER A 314 38.24 -11.80 -20.72
CA SER A 314 38.27 -11.08 -19.45
C SER A 314 39.51 -10.15 -19.38
N VAL A 315 39.29 -8.89 -19.09
CA VAL A 315 40.33 -7.87 -18.93
C VAL A 315 40.23 -7.32 -17.49
N HIS A 316 41.25 -7.52 -16.71
CA HIS A 316 41.32 -6.96 -15.35
C HIS A 316 41.54 -5.45 -15.43
N ILE A 317 40.66 -4.68 -14.82
CA ILE A 317 40.69 -3.23 -14.78
C ILE A 317 40.93 -2.63 -13.41
N GLY A 318 41.04 -3.49 -12.40
CA GLY A 318 41.33 -3.15 -11.02
C GLY A 318 41.28 -4.36 -10.10
N PRO A 319 41.55 -4.20 -8.80
CA PRO A 319 41.54 -5.32 -7.86
C PRO A 319 40.11 -5.92 -7.79
N GLY A 320 40.04 -7.23 -8.15
CA GLY A 320 38.74 -7.94 -8.16
C GLY A 320 37.75 -7.49 -9.22
N GLN A 321 38.15 -6.61 -10.15
CA GLN A 321 37.25 -6.08 -11.19
C GLN A 321 37.72 -6.57 -12.56
N ALA A 322 36.81 -7.22 -13.28
CA ALA A 322 37.03 -7.70 -14.63
C ALA A 322 36.04 -7.09 -15.62
N PHE A 323 36.57 -6.61 -16.74
CA PHE A 323 35.81 -6.19 -17.88
C PHE A 323 35.73 -7.31 -18.90
N TYR A 324 34.54 -7.67 -19.32
CA TYR A 324 34.29 -8.68 -20.32
C TYR A 324 34.13 -8.04 -21.70
N ALA A 325 35.11 -8.28 -22.56
CA ALA A 325 35.10 -7.75 -23.92
C ALA A 325 35.02 -8.87 -24.95
N THR A 326 34.65 -8.55 -26.17
CA THR A 326 34.79 -9.44 -27.31
C THR A 326 36.27 -9.50 -27.70
N GLY A 327 36.86 -10.67 -27.56
CA GLY A 327 38.29 -10.88 -27.90
C GLY A 327 38.51 -11.18 -29.37
N ASP A 328 37.70 -12.07 -29.91
CA ASP A 328 37.80 -12.51 -31.33
C ASP A 328 36.44 -13.06 -31.79
N ILE A 329 36.27 -13.20 -33.09
CA ILE A 329 35.11 -13.80 -33.73
C ILE A 329 35.57 -14.96 -34.60
N ILE A 330 35.05 -16.16 -34.35
CA ILE A 330 35.40 -17.37 -35.10
C ILE A 330 34.47 -17.53 -36.31
N GLY A 331 35.04 -17.91 -37.45
CA GLY A 331 34.30 -18.18 -38.65
C GLY A 331 33.93 -16.93 -39.46
N ASP A 332 32.86 -17.04 -40.26
CA ASP A 332 32.41 -15.95 -41.14
C ASP A 332 31.73 -14.84 -40.35
N ILE A 333 32.18 -13.61 -40.51
CA ILE A 333 31.57 -12.43 -39.91
C ILE A 333 30.37 -12.01 -40.74
N ARG A 334 29.18 -12.26 -40.17
CA ARG A 334 27.90 -11.97 -40.80
C ARG A 334 27.07 -11.05 -39.96
N ARG A 335 26.16 -10.32 -40.61
CA ARG A 335 25.23 -9.43 -39.90
C ARG A 335 24.15 -10.23 -39.14
N ALA A 336 23.86 -9.81 -37.94
CA ALA A 336 22.70 -10.29 -37.18
C ALA A 336 21.41 -9.95 -37.96
N HIS A 337 20.46 -10.84 -37.93
CA HIS A 337 19.20 -10.67 -38.65
C HIS A 337 18.05 -11.40 -37.98
N CYS A 338 16.85 -10.96 -38.27
CA CYS A 338 15.61 -11.63 -37.89
C CYS A 338 14.83 -12.03 -39.14
N ASN A 339 14.24 -13.22 -39.12
CA ASN A 339 13.42 -13.76 -40.16
C ASN A 339 11.95 -13.84 -39.70
N VAL A 340 11.05 -13.33 -40.49
CA VAL A 340 9.60 -13.37 -40.27
C VAL A 340 8.94 -13.98 -41.50
N SER A 341 7.99 -14.89 -41.31
CA SER A 341 7.19 -15.45 -42.40
C SER A 341 6.41 -14.34 -43.10
N ARG A 342 6.66 -14.14 -44.39
CA ARG A 342 5.97 -13.11 -45.17
C ARG A 342 4.47 -13.35 -45.23
N VAL A 343 4.04 -14.57 -45.42
CA VAL A 343 2.63 -14.94 -45.51
C VAL A 343 1.88 -14.64 -44.23
N ASP A 344 2.44 -15.05 -43.11
CA ASP A 344 1.82 -14.83 -41.80
C ASP A 344 1.77 -13.35 -41.46
N TRP A 345 2.84 -12.61 -41.75
CA TRP A 345 2.91 -11.17 -41.53
C TRP A 345 1.88 -10.39 -42.34
N TYR A 346 1.81 -10.63 -43.64
CA TYR A 346 0.84 -9.92 -44.50
C TYR A 346 -0.60 -10.29 -44.13
N LYS A 347 -0.88 -11.55 -43.78
CA LYS A 347 -2.20 -11.96 -43.27
C LYS A 347 -2.58 -11.21 -42.01
N THR A 348 -1.62 -11.03 -41.12
CA THR A 348 -1.82 -10.29 -39.87
C THR A 348 -2.01 -8.81 -40.14
N LEU A 349 -1.20 -8.20 -41.01
CA LEU A 349 -1.40 -6.80 -41.41
C LEU A 349 -2.75 -6.56 -42.09
N GLN A 350 -3.24 -7.53 -42.89
CA GLN A 350 -4.58 -7.44 -43.49
C GLN A 350 -5.66 -7.37 -42.36
N GLN A 351 -5.53 -8.18 -41.35
CA GLN A 351 -6.44 -8.16 -40.19
C GLN A 351 -6.36 -6.82 -39.44
N VAL A 352 -5.15 -6.30 -39.24
CA VAL A 352 -4.93 -5.00 -38.62
C VAL A 352 -5.55 -3.88 -39.44
N ALA A 353 -5.33 -3.87 -40.75
CA ALA A 353 -5.93 -2.90 -41.69
C ALA A 353 -7.47 -2.98 -41.66
N THR A 354 -8.03 -4.19 -41.61
CA THR A 354 -9.48 -4.39 -41.50
C THR A 354 -10.04 -3.75 -40.23
N GLN A 355 -9.39 -3.94 -39.10
CA GLN A 355 -9.82 -3.35 -37.82
C GLN A 355 -9.62 -1.83 -37.80
N LEU A 356 -8.50 -1.32 -38.30
CA LEU A 356 -8.28 0.11 -38.43
C LEU A 356 -9.30 0.78 -39.37
N GLY A 357 -9.67 0.11 -40.46
CA GLY A 357 -10.70 0.58 -41.37
C GLY A 357 -12.06 0.82 -40.75
N LYS A 358 -12.43 0.02 -39.74
CA LYS A 358 -13.67 0.24 -38.97
C LYS A 358 -13.69 1.59 -38.23
N HIS A 359 -12.51 2.10 -37.85
CA HIS A 359 -12.37 3.37 -37.14
C HIS A 359 -12.20 4.58 -38.04
N PHE A 360 -11.71 4.38 -39.26
CA PHE A 360 -11.34 5.45 -40.20
C PHE A 360 -12.16 5.43 -41.50
N GLU A 361 -13.45 5.06 -41.43
CA GLU A 361 -14.40 5.13 -42.53
C GLU A 361 -13.92 4.45 -43.82
N ASN A 362 -13.20 3.35 -43.71
CA ASN A 362 -12.59 2.58 -44.81
C ASN A 362 -11.66 3.41 -45.73
N LYS A 363 -11.00 4.44 -45.20
CA LYS A 363 -9.93 5.14 -45.91
C LYS A 363 -8.77 4.20 -46.19
N THR A 364 -8.00 4.51 -47.19
CA THR A 364 -6.77 3.76 -47.54
C THR A 364 -5.80 3.78 -46.36
N ILE A 365 -5.36 2.61 -45.93
CA ILE A 365 -4.42 2.45 -44.80
C ILE A 365 -3.03 2.19 -45.36
N THR A 366 -2.10 3.02 -44.95
CA THR A 366 -0.69 2.92 -45.36
C THR A 366 0.17 2.64 -44.12
N PHE A 367 0.95 1.57 -44.17
CA PHE A 367 2.02 1.32 -43.19
C PHE A 367 3.36 1.75 -43.79
N THR A 368 4.09 2.55 -43.03
CA THR A 368 5.44 3.01 -43.43
C THR A 368 6.37 2.90 -42.20
N ASN A 369 7.67 2.94 -42.47
CA ASN A 369 8.67 2.87 -41.42
C ASN A 369 8.61 4.07 -40.48
N SER A 370 9.31 3.99 -39.37
CA SER A 370 9.44 5.10 -38.43
C SER A 370 9.99 6.36 -39.07
N SER A 371 9.45 7.52 -38.74
CA SER A 371 9.81 8.81 -39.31
C SER A 371 11.19 9.33 -38.91
N GLY A 372 11.76 8.79 -37.80
CA GLY A 372 13.06 9.22 -37.29
C GLY A 372 13.06 9.29 -35.76
N GLY A 373 14.19 9.66 -35.22
CA GLY A 373 14.42 9.71 -33.77
C GLY A 373 15.62 8.88 -33.33
N ASP A 374 15.68 8.54 -32.07
CA ASP A 374 16.74 7.70 -31.53
C ASP A 374 16.68 6.28 -32.10
N LEU A 375 17.82 5.59 -32.10
CA LEU A 375 17.91 4.21 -32.61
C LEU A 375 16.92 3.27 -31.92
N GLU A 376 16.67 3.43 -30.66
CA GLU A 376 15.74 2.63 -29.87
C GLU A 376 14.29 2.73 -30.32
N ILE A 377 13.89 3.87 -30.89
CA ILE A 377 12.52 4.13 -31.34
C ILE A 377 12.36 3.81 -32.82
N THR A 378 13.39 4.10 -33.66
CA THR A 378 13.34 3.92 -35.10
C THR A 378 13.50 2.48 -35.55
N THR A 379 13.98 1.63 -34.67
CA THR A 379 14.20 0.20 -34.91
C THR A 379 13.44 -0.62 -33.87
N HIS A 380 13.23 -1.88 -34.17
CA HIS A 380 12.76 -2.86 -33.20
C HIS A 380 13.93 -3.24 -32.31
N SER A 381 13.94 -2.70 -31.09
CA SER A 381 14.92 -3.03 -30.07
C SER A 381 14.40 -4.08 -29.10
N PHE A 382 15.21 -5.07 -28.80
CA PHE A 382 14.86 -6.16 -27.87
C PHE A 382 16.13 -6.86 -27.37
N ASN A 383 15.96 -7.70 -26.36
CA ASN A 383 17.03 -8.54 -25.84
C ASN A 383 16.87 -9.97 -26.36
N CYS A 384 17.93 -10.52 -26.92
CA CYS A 384 17.98 -11.90 -27.39
C CYS A 384 19.20 -12.59 -26.82
N GLY A 385 18.98 -13.57 -25.96
CA GLY A 385 20.07 -14.35 -25.37
C GLY A 385 21.05 -13.55 -24.52
N GLY A 386 20.72 -12.34 -24.08
CA GLY A 386 21.57 -11.44 -23.32
C GLY A 386 22.23 -10.32 -24.13
N GLU A 387 22.09 -10.35 -25.46
CA GLU A 387 22.52 -9.29 -26.36
C GLU A 387 21.36 -8.41 -26.79
N PHE A 388 21.62 -7.11 -26.97
CA PHE A 388 20.60 -6.14 -27.35
C PHE A 388 20.63 -5.90 -28.85
N PHE A 389 19.55 -6.25 -29.52
CA PHE A 389 19.37 -6.15 -30.98
C PHE A 389 18.56 -4.91 -31.32
N TYR A 390 18.95 -4.28 -32.44
CA TYR A 390 18.28 -3.15 -33.05
C TYR A 390 18.01 -3.47 -34.50
N CYS A 391 16.81 -3.94 -34.78
CA CYS A 391 16.45 -4.45 -36.11
C CYS A 391 15.69 -3.42 -36.92
N ASN A 392 16.09 -3.23 -38.16
CA ASN A 392 15.39 -2.36 -39.12
C ASN A 392 14.11 -3.05 -39.60
N THR A 393 12.98 -2.44 -39.26
CA THR A 393 11.64 -2.95 -39.56
C THR A 393 11.03 -2.40 -40.86
N SER A 394 11.79 -1.71 -41.70
CA SER A 394 11.28 -1.15 -42.96
C SER A 394 10.67 -2.20 -43.87
N GLY A 395 11.16 -3.45 -43.83
CA GLY A 395 10.59 -4.55 -44.59
C GLY A 395 9.24 -5.06 -44.10
N LEU A 396 8.90 -4.76 -42.85
CA LEU A 396 7.61 -5.14 -42.25
C LEU A 396 6.53 -4.06 -42.48
N PHE A 397 6.90 -2.79 -42.42
CA PHE A 397 6.03 -1.65 -42.52
C PHE A 397 6.24 -0.89 -43.84
N ASN A 398 5.89 -1.53 -44.93
CA ASN A 398 5.93 -0.96 -46.27
C ASN A 398 4.82 -1.57 -47.10
N SER A 399 3.58 -1.12 -46.86
CA SER A 399 2.41 -1.65 -47.56
C SER A 399 1.26 -0.66 -47.55
N ILE A 400 0.46 -0.71 -48.64
CA ILE A 400 -0.74 0.10 -48.82
C ILE A 400 -1.94 -0.82 -48.97
N TRP A 401 -2.96 -0.56 -48.20
CA TRP A 401 -4.16 -1.37 -48.08
C TRP A 401 -5.38 -0.59 -48.49
N ASN A 402 -6.05 -1.06 -49.55
CA ASN A 402 -7.26 -0.46 -50.11
C ASN A 402 -8.47 -1.36 -49.82
N HIS A 403 -9.58 -0.73 -49.44
CA HIS A 403 -10.84 -1.43 -49.29
C HIS A 403 -11.55 -1.53 -50.65
N THR A 404 -11.64 -2.73 -51.20
CA THR A 404 -12.32 -3.02 -52.45
C THR A 404 -13.21 -4.24 -52.30
N ASN A 405 -14.48 -4.12 -52.70
CA ASN A 405 -15.45 -5.23 -52.70
C ASN A 405 -15.61 -5.92 -51.32
N GLY A 406 -15.56 -5.16 -50.23
CA GLY A 406 -15.71 -5.70 -48.87
C GLY A 406 -14.46 -6.37 -48.31
N THR A 407 -13.35 -6.36 -49.05
CA THR A 407 -12.08 -6.95 -48.61
C THR A 407 -10.94 -5.94 -48.67
N TRP A 408 -9.98 -6.11 -47.76
CA TRP A 408 -8.76 -5.31 -47.76
C TRP A 408 -7.66 -6.00 -48.54
N ASN A 409 -7.18 -5.36 -49.62
CA ASN A 409 -6.18 -5.89 -50.53
C ASN A 409 -4.97 -4.97 -50.56
N SER A 410 -3.78 -5.58 -50.52
CA SER A 410 -2.52 -4.85 -50.70
C SER A 410 -2.09 -4.84 -52.15
N THR A 411 -1.55 -3.74 -52.60
CA THR A 411 -1.03 -3.58 -53.96
C THR A 411 0.31 -4.30 -54.19
N GLU A 412 1.00 -4.76 -53.16
CA GLU A 412 2.37 -5.31 -53.25
C GLU A 412 2.45 -6.84 -53.37
N LEU A 413 1.35 -7.58 -53.43
CA LEU A 413 1.36 -9.04 -53.55
C LEU A 413 1.85 -9.62 -54.88
N ASN A 414 2.25 -8.78 -55.84
CA ASN A 414 2.62 -9.20 -57.23
C ASN A 414 4.12 -9.29 -57.50
N GLY A 415 5.00 -9.23 -56.50
CA GLY A 415 6.46 -9.30 -56.69
C GLY A 415 7.03 -10.67 -56.31
N ASN A 416 8.26 -10.95 -56.75
CA ASN A 416 9.03 -12.16 -56.49
C ASN A 416 8.95 -12.61 -55.01
N ILE A 417 8.26 -13.70 -54.76
CA ILE A 417 7.84 -14.17 -53.44
C ILE A 417 9.01 -14.88 -52.73
N THR A 418 9.81 -14.13 -52.01
CA THR A 418 10.64 -14.77 -50.98
C THR A 418 9.74 -15.18 -49.80
N LEU A 419 9.88 -16.41 -49.32
CA LEU A 419 9.05 -16.95 -48.22
C LEU A 419 9.18 -16.21 -46.91
N ASN A 420 10.35 -15.60 -46.68
CA ASN A 420 10.67 -14.86 -45.46
C ASN A 420 11.05 -13.41 -45.72
N ILE A 421 10.65 -12.57 -44.75
CA ILE A 421 11.16 -11.18 -44.67
C ILE A 421 12.36 -11.22 -43.72
N THR A 422 13.52 -10.80 -44.21
CA THR A 422 14.74 -10.72 -43.40
C THR A 422 14.96 -9.29 -42.95
N LEU A 423 15.02 -9.08 -41.65
CA LEU A 423 15.29 -7.78 -41.02
C LEU A 423 16.76 -7.70 -40.64
N PRO A 424 17.53 -6.75 -41.18
CA PRO A 424 18.92 -6.56 -40.80
C PRO A 424 18.97 -5.94 -39.39
N CYS A 425 19.80 -6.50 -38.50
CA CYS A 425 19.93 -6.08 -37.14
C CYS A 425 21.35 -5.58 -36.85
N ARG A 426 21.44 -4.59 -35.98
CA ARG A 426 22.67 -4.13 -35.35
C ARG A 426 22.68 -4.50 -33.88
N ILE A 427 23.83 -4.71 -33.31
CA ILE A 427 24.02 -5.01 -31.91
C ILE A 427 24.70 -3.83 -31.24
N ASN A 428 24.19 -3.44 -30.06
CA ASN A 428 24.75 -2.39 -29.24
C ASN A 428 25.02 -2.95 -27.84
N GLN A 429 26.22 -2.76 -27.33
CA GLN A 429 26.59 -3.21 -25.99
C GLN A 429 26.39 -2.12 -24.94
N ILE A 430 26.53 -0.84 -25.32
CA ILE A 430 26.28 0.28 -24.40
C ILE A 430 24.86 0.78 -24.60
N ILE A 431 24.05 0.66 -23.56
CA ILE A 431 22.60 0.87 -23.62
C ILE A 431 22.19 1.88 -22.58
N ASN A 432 21.39 2.85 -22.98
CA ASN A 432 20.66 3.76 -22.09
C ASN A 432 19.23 3.25 -21.90
N MET A 433 19.07 2.36 -20.92
CA MET A 433 17.73 1.84 -20.60
C MET A 433 16.83 2.94 -20.03
N TRP A 434 15.55 2.87 -20.34
CA TRP A 434 14.50 3.75 -19.83
C TRP A 434 14.68 5.24 -20.21
N GLN A 435 15.50 5.54 -21.21
CA GLN A 435 15.85 6.91 -21.64
C GLN A 435 16.44 7.76 -20.48
N ARG A 436 17.10 7.12 -19.53
CA ARG A 436 17.72 7.81 -18.40
C ARG A 436 19.01 8.51 -18.83
N VAL A 437 19.14 9.75 -18.36
CA VAL A 437 20.39 10.52 -18.49
C VAL A 437 21.29 10.20 -17.28
N GLY A 438 22.57 10.04 -17.51
CA GLY A 438 23.57 9.86 -16.44
C GLY A 438 23.90 8.42 -16.08
N GLN A 439 23.21 7.44 -16.64
CA GLN A 439 23.52 6.02 -16.43
C GLN A 439 23.44 5.26 -17.75
N ALA A 440 24.46 4.47 -18.02
CA ALA A 440 24.51 3.55 -19.14
C ALA A 440 24.91 2.17 -18.67
N ILE A 441 24.46 1.14 -19.36
CA ILE A 441 24.74 -0.24 -19.09
C ILE A 441 25.58 -0.78 -20.22
N PHE A 442 26.65 -1.51 -19.86
CA PHE A 442 27.43 -2.30 -20.80
C PHE A 442 26.99 -3.77 -20.69
N ALA A 443 26.39 -4.30 -21.73
CA ALA A 443 26.03 -5.71 -21.82
C ALA A 443 27.28 -6.53 -22.14
N PRO A 444 27.72 -7.44 -21.26
CA PRO A 444 28.87 -8.29 -21.56
C PRO A 444 28.57 -9.15 -22.79
N PRO A 445 29.55 -9.39 -23.65
CA PRO A 445 29.37 -10.22 -24.83
C PRO A 445 29.02 -11.64 -24.45
N ILE A 446 28.15 -12.26 -25.19
CA ILE A 446 27.75 -13.66 -25.02
C ILE A 446 28.60 -14.52 -25.96
N GLN A 447 29.18 -15.61 -25.46
CA GLN A 447 29.97 -16.56 -26.22
C GLN A 447 29.09 -17.40 -27.15
N GLY A 448 29.62 -17.73 -28.30
CA GLY A 448 28.96 -18.61 -29.24
C GLY A 448 28.00 -17.88 -30.17
N VAL A 449 27.28 -18.69 -30.95
CA VAL A 449 26.19 -18.22 -31.81
C VAL A 449 24.93 -18.03 -30.97
N ILE A 450 24.22 -16.95 -31.21
CA ILE A 450 22.95 -16.65 -30.52
C ILE A 450 21.80 -16.86 -31.48
N GLN A 451 20.78 -17.56 -31.02
CA GLN A 451 19.52 -17.71 -31.70
C GLN A 451 18.37 -17.63 -30.70
N CYS A 452 17.36 -16.84 -31.00
CA CYS A 452 16.14 -16.78 -30.21
C CYS A 452 14.92 -16.78 -31.13
N VAL A 453 13.88 -17.47 -30.68
CA VAL A 453 12.59 -17.51 -31.34
C VAL A 453 11.58 -16.84 -30.42
N SER A 454 10.89 -15.85 -30.91
CA SER A 454 9.87 -15.10 -30.17
C SER A 454 8.58 -15.04 -31.00
N ASN A 455 7.49 -14.78 -30.31
CA ASN A 455 6.19 -14.58 -30.95
C ASN A 455 5.82 -13.11 -30.93
N ILE A 456 5.57 -12.51 -32.07
CA ILE A 456 5.02 -11.17 -32.18
C ILE A 456 3.53 -11.29 -31.87
N THR A 457 3.09 -10.66 -30.78
CA THR A 457 1.70 -10.72 -30.31
C THR A 457 0.97 -9.39 -30.41
N GLY A 458 1.67 -8.32 -30.77
CA GLY A 458 1.07 -7.02 -30.93
C GLY A 458 2.01 -6.00 -31.54
N LEU A 459 1.48 -4.81 -31.76
CA LEU A 459 2.18 -3.66 -32.32
C LEU A 459 1.87 -2.40 -31.49
N ILE A 460 2.80 -1.48 -31.48
CA ILE A 460 2.57 -0.10 -31.07
C ILE A 460 2.68 0.78 -32.31
N LEU A 461 1.58 1.44 -32.66
CA LEU A 461 1.48 2.28 -33.83
C LEU A 461 1.23 3.75 -33.47
N THR A 462 1.73 4.65 -34.30
CA THR A 462 1.40 6.06 -34.26
C THR A 462 0.82 6.48 -35.61
N ARG A 463 -0.23 7.28 -35.56
CA ARG A 463 -0.87 7.80 -36.78
C ARG A 463 -0.28 9.17 -37.14
N ASP A 464 0.02 9.39 -38.41
CA ASP A 464 0.46 10.70 -38.86
C ASP A 464 -0.72 11.69 -38.80
N GLY A 465 -0.43 12.90 -38.34
CA GLY A 465 -1.36 14.02 -38.40
C GLY A 465 -1.46 14.58 -39.82
N GLY A 466 -2.59 15.15 -40.13
CA GLY A 466 -2.81 15.78 -41.45
C GLY A 466 -4.16 16.49 -41.53
N ASN A 467 -4.43 17.11 -42.67
CA ASN A 467 -5.73 17.73 -42.95
C ASN A 467 -6.83 16.67 -42.98
N ASN A 468 -7.97 16.96 -42.38
CA ASN A 468 -9.13 16.06 -42.30
C ASN A 468 -9.69 15.58 -43.67
N ASN A 469 -9.20 16.13 -44.76
CA ASN A 469 -9.65 15.84 -46.13
C ASN A 469 -8.76 14.85 -46.88
N THR A 470 -7.78 14.20 -46.26
CA THR A 470 -6.97 13.17 -46.92
C THR A 470 -7.75 11.85 -46.96
N THR A 471 -7.65 11.19 -48.12
CA THR A 471 -8.25 9.87 -48.36
C THR A 471 -7.42 8.73 -47.75
N ASN A 472 -6.23 9.03 -47.24
CA ASN A 472 -5.25 8.08 -46.73
C ASN A 472 -4.92 8.35 -45.29
N GLU A 473 -4.80 7.28 -44.49
CA GLU A 473 -4.26 7.31 -43.12
C GLU A 473 -2.93 6.57 -43.11
N THR A 474 -1.92 7.20 -42.54
CA THR A 474 -0.56 6.63 -42.47
C THR A 474 -0.26 6.22 -41.05
N PHE A 475 0.18 4.99 -40.85
CA PHE A 475 0.55 4.43 -39.57
C PHE A 475 2.04 4.06 -39.59
N ARG A 476 2.73 4.44 -38.51
CA ARG A 476 4.15 4.17 -38.30
C ARG A 476 4.36 3.39 -37.03
N PRO A 477 5.31 2.44 -36.97
CA PRO A 477 5.66 1.80 -35.73
C PRO A 477 6.22 2.83 -34.74
N GLY A 478 5.78 2.73 -33.52
CA GLY A 478 6.16 3.59 -32.40
C GLY A 478 6.68 2.81 -31.22
N GLY A 479 6.91 3.48 -30.13
CA GLY A 479 7.38 2.87 -28.88
C GLY A 479 8.26 3.84 -28.10
N GLY A 480 9.05 3.29 -27.20
CA GLY A 480 9.97 4.06 -26.33
C GLY A 480 9.45 4.24 -24.92
N ASP A 481 8.16 4.45 -24.72
CA ASP A 481 7.56 4.41 -23.39
C ASP A 481 7.16 2.96 -23.06
N MET A 482 7.90 2.33 -22.15
CA MET A 482 7.67 0.93 -21.75
C MET A 482 6.35 0.72 -21.03
N ARG A 483 5.71 1.79 -20.55
CA ARG A 483 4.38 1.71 -19.95
C ARG A 483 3.34 1.19 -20.92
N ASP A 484 3.47 1.49 -22.20
CA ASP A 484 2.58 0.95 -23.24
C ASP A 484 2.73 -0.56 -23.40
N ASN A 485 3.93 -1.09 -23.22
CA ASN A 485 4.16 -2.54 -23.20
C ASN A 485 3.42 -3.19 -22.03
N TRP A 486 3.45 -2.56 -20.85
CA TRP A 486 2.75 -3.05 -19.68
C TRP A 486 1.23 -2.90 -19.80
N ARG A 487 0.75 -1.83 -20.43
CA ARG A 487 -0.68 -1.66 -20.69
C ARG A 487 -1.25 -2.73 -21.60
N SER A 488 -0.47 -3.23 -22.54
CA SER A 488 -0.90 -4.32 -23.42
C SER A 488 -1.26 -5.61 -22.68
N GLU A 489 -0.74 -5.81 -21.48
CA GLU A 489 -1.00 -6.98 -20.65
C GLU A 489 -1.93 -6.68 -19.47
N LEU A 490 -1.85 -5.48 -18.89
CA LEU A 490 -2.64 -5.09 -17.73
C LEU A 490 -3.98 -4.43 -18.07
N TYR A 491 -4.36 -4.36 -19.34
CA TYR A 491 -5.58 -3.66 -19.80
C TYR A 491 -6.88 -4.23 -19.21
N LYS A 492 -6.90 -5.51 -18.88
CA LYS A 492 -8.07 -6.23 -18.38
C LYS A 492 -8.19 -6.25 -16.85
N TYR A 493 -7.22 -5.69 -16.14
CA TYR A 493 -7.18 -5.72 -14.68
C TYR A 493 -7.46 -4.36 -14.07
N LYS A 494 -8.06 -4.39 -12.90
CA LYS A 494 -8.34 -3.22 -12.08
C LYS A 494 -8.21 -3.58 -10.61
N VAL A 495 -7.54 -2.75 -9.83
CA VAL A 495 -7.43 -2.91 -8.39
C VAL A 495 -8.58 -2.16 -7.72
N VAL A 496 -9.23 -2.81 -6.80
CA VAL A 496 -10.31 -2.24 -6.00
C VAL A 496 -10.05 -2.48 -4.52
N LYS A 497 -10.50 -1.54 -3.72
CA LYS A 497 -10.47 -1.61 -2.27
C LYS A 497 -11.78 -2.18 -1.78
N ILE A 498 -11.74 -3.24 -0.98
CA ILE A 498 -12.94 -3.79 -0.37
C ILE A 498 -13.36 -2.91 0.81
N GLU A 499 -14.62 -2.54 0.82
CA GLU A 499 -15.28 -1.80 1.91
C GLU A 499 -16.27 -2.74 2.61
N PRO A 500 -15.80 -3.56 3.57
CA PRO A 500 -16.60 -4.64 4.13
C PRO A 500 -17.68 -4.17 5.10
N LEU A 501 -17.62 -2.91 5.52
CA LEU A 501 -18.53 -2.34 6.49
C LEU A 501 -19.69 -1.67 5.80
N GLY A 502 -20.89 -2.16 6.04
CA GLY A 502 -22.13 -1.63 5.46
C GLY A 502 -23.21 -1.44 6.51
N VAL A 503 -24.11 -0.50 6.25
CA VAL A 503 -25.26 -0.22 7.09
C VAL A 503 -26.52 -0.28 6.23
N ALA A 504 -27.58 -0.85 6.77
CA ALA A 504 -28.85 -0.95 6.08
C ALA A 504 -30.02 -0.93 7.06
N PRO A 505 -31.22 -0.45 6.66
CA PRO A 505 -32.39 -0.46 7.50
C PRO A 505 -32.97 -1.86 7.64
N THR A 506 -33.31 -2.25 8.86
CA THR A 506 -34.01 -3.49 9.16
C THR A 506 -35.10 -3.24 10.21
N ARG A 507 -36.02 -4.20 10.35
CA ARG A 507 -37.04 -4.17 11.41
C ARG A 507 -36.50 -4.58 12.78
N ALA A 508 -35.29 -5.15 12.82
CA ALA A 508 -34.68 -5.65 14.03
C ALA A 508 -34.03 -4.52 14.86
N GLN A 509 -34.32 -4.49 16.14
CA GLN A 509 -33.74 -3.58 17.12
C GLN A 509 -32.83 -4.34 18.10
N ARG A 510 -31.76 -3.70 18.58
CA ARG A 510 -30.89 -4.25 19.62
C ARG A 510 -31.65 -4.42 20.92
N ARG A 511 -31.60 -5.62 21.50
CA ARG A 511 -32.16 -5.93 22.81
C ARG A 511 -31.07 -5.94 23.88
N VAL A 512 -31.36 -5.45 25.08
CA VAL A 512 -30.43 -5.36 26.18
C VAL A 512 -29.95 -6.76 26.66
N VAL A 513 -30.80 -7.80 26.51
CA VAL A 513 -30.47 -9.18 26.83
C VAL A 513 -30.71 -10.02 25.58
N GLN A 514 -29.66 -10.35 24.87
CA GLN A 514 -29.71 -11.22 23.72
C GLN A 514 -29.26 -12.63 24.13
N ARG A 515 -30.20 -13.55 24.27
CA ARG A 515 -29.90 -14.97 24.23
C ARG A 515 -29.49 -15.31 22.82
N GLU A 516 -28.23 -15.60 22.62
CA GLU A 516 -27.72 -16.05 21.32
C GLU A 516 -28.42 -17.35 20.93
N LYS A 517 -29.41 -17.27 20.10
CA LYS A 517 -29.85 -18.43 19.33
C LYS A 517 -28.80 -18.61 18.23
N ARG A 518 -27.95 -19.63 18.39
CA ARG A 518 -27.12 -20.14 17.30
C ARG A 518 -28.04 -20.42 16.12
N ALA A 519 -27.99 -19.59 15.08
CA ALA A 519 -28.61 -19.90 13.81
C ALA A 519 -27.87 -21.15 13.29
N ILE A 520 -28.58 -22.26 13.23
CA ILE A 520 -28.12 -23.48 12.56
C ILE A 520 -28.03 -23.08 11.10
N GLY A 521 -26.80 -22.97 10.58
CA GLY A 521 -26.54 -22.63 9.19
C GLY A 521 -27.16 -23.68 8.29
N MET A 522 -28.23 -23.31 7.63
CA MET A 522 -28.71 -24.04 6.45
C MET A 522 -27.63 -23.93 5.39
N GLY A 523 -27.29 -25.05 4.77
CA GLY A 523 -26.17 -25.32 3.91
C GLY A 523 -25.65 -24.15 3.13
N ALA A 524 -24.45 -23.72 3.45
CA ALA A 524 -23.75 -22.70 2.73
C ALA A 524 -23.60 -23.14 1.26
N VAL A 525 -24.31 -22.49 0.39
CA VAL A 525 -23.95 -22.49 -1.02
C VAL A 525 -22.53 -21.92 -1.04
N PHE A 526 -21.59 -22.71 -1.55
CA PHE A 526 -20.19 -22.30 -1.69
C PHE A 526 -20.11 -21.20 -2.75
N ILE A 527 -20.34 -19.93 -2.33
CA ILE A 527 -20.09 -18.76 -3.14
C ILE A 527 -18.70 -18.28 -2.72
N GLY A 528 -17.80 -18.13 -3.70
CA GLY A 528 -16.46 -17.64 -3.45
C GLY A 528 -16.41 -16.15 -3.06
N PHE A 529 -15.22 -15.66 -2.80
CA PHE A 529 -14.96 -14.27 -2.46
C PHE A 529 -15.59 -13.30 -3.49
N LEU A 530 -16.39 -12.34 -3.02
CA LEU A 530 -17.16 -11.40 -3.84
C LEU A 530 -18.19 -12.03 -4.80
N GLY A 531 -18.39 -13.33 -4.76
CA GLY A 531 -19.29 -14.02 -5.68
C GLY A 531 -20.75 -13.55 -5.62
N ALA A 532 -21.19 -13.04 -4.48
CA ALA A 532 -22.52 -12.49 -4.27
C ALA A 532 -22.62 -10.97 -4.53
N ALA A 533 -21.61 -10.32 -5.08
CA ALA A 533 -21.62 -8.87 -5.30
C ALA A 533 -22.74 -8.40 -6.26
N GLY A 534 -23.08 -9.20 -7.24
CA GLY A 534 -24.19 -8.96 -8.17
C GLY A 534 -25.53 -9.47 -7.69
N SER A 535 -25.60 -10.13 -6.56
CA SER A 535 -26.83 -10.64 -5.95
C SER A 535 -27.56 -9.54 -5.17
N THR A 536 -28.85 -9.75 -4.90
CA THR A 536 -29.61 -8.83 -4.04
C THR A 536 -28.99 -8.75 -2.64
N MET A 537 -29.23 -7.66 -1.94
CA MET A 537 -28.71 -7.45 -0.58
C MET A 537 -29.11 -8.59 0.37
N GLY A 538 -30.36 -9.06 0.27
CA GLY A 538 -30.84 -10.17 1.08
C GLY A 538 -30.09 -11.49 0.82
N ALA A 539 -29.86 -11.82 -0.44
CA ALA A 539 -29.11 -13.02 -0.83
C ALA A 539 -27.63 -12.88 -0.47
N ALA A 540 -27.04 -11.73 -0.70
CA ALA A 540 -25.62 -11.48 -0.39
C ALA A 540 -25.33 -11.47 1.12
N SER A 541 -26.30 -11.13 1.97
CA SER A 541 -26.12 -11.11 3.43
C SER A 541 -25.89 -12.49 4.05
N ILE A 542 -26.20 -13.56 3.33
CA ILE A 542 -25.94 -14.93 3.77
C ILE A 542 -24.43 -15.28 3.66
N THR A 543 -23.71 -14.60 2.78
CA THR A 543 -22.30 -14.90 2.43
C THR A 543 -21.29 -13.96 3.07
N LEU A 544 -21.67 -13.17 4.07
CA LEU A 544 -20.79 -12.20 4.75
C LEU A 544 -19.54 -12.85 5.33
N THR A 545 -19.64 -14.12 5.77
CA THR A 545 -18.52 -14.88 6.34
C THR A 545 -17.38 -15.07 5.35
N VAL A 546 -17.67 -15.17 4.05
CA VAL A 546 -16.66 -15.41 3.01
C VAL A 546 -15.71 -14.22 2.92
N GLN A 547 -16.23 -13.00 2.81
CA GLN A 547 -15.42 -11.78 2.73
C GLN A 547 -14.69 -11.51 4.04
N ALA A 548 -15.34 -11.69 5.18
CA ALA A 548 -14.73 -11.50 6.50
C ALA A 548 -13.59 -12.50 6.74
N ARG A 549 -13.77 -13.77 6.38
CA ARG A 549 -12.72 -14.80 6.49
C ARG A 549 -11.55 -14.53 5.55
N GLN A 550 -11.81 -14.08 4.33
CA GLN A 550 -10.76 -13.77 3.36
C GLN A 550 -9.88 -12.62 3.85
N LEU A 551 -10.45 -11.58 4.44
CA LEU A 551 -9.69 -10.50 5.07
C LEU A 551 -8.80 -11.02 6.21
N LEU A 552 -9.35 -11.84 7.09
CA LEU A 552 -8.64 -12.39 8.25
C LEU A 552 -7.57 -13.41 7.82
N SER A 553 -7.90 -14.35 6.93
CA SER A 553 -6.96 -15.37 6.44
C SER A 553 -5.80 -14.75 5.66
N GLY A 554 -6.06 -13.72 4.86
CA GLY A 554 -5.03 -12.97 4.17
C GLY A 554 -4.03 -12.33 5.13
N ILE A 555 -4.48 -11.74 6.23
CA ILE A 555 -3.62 -11.15 7.28
C ILE A 555 -2.82 -12.25 7.98
N VAL A 556 -3.43 -13.35 8.38
CA VAL A 556 -2.77 -14.46 9.10
C VAL A 556 -1.73 -15.15 8.20
N GLN A 557 -2.05 -15.46 6.93
CA GLN A 557 -1.10 -16.05 5.98
C GLN A 557 0.10 -15.12 5.73
N GLN A 558 -0.13 -13.84 5.59
CA GLN A 558 0.95 -12.86 5.42
C GLN A 558 1.88 -12.84 6.63
N GLN A 559 1.35 -12.96 7.85
CA GLN A 559 2.17 -13.02 9.06
C GLN A 559 2.99 -14.31 9.15
N SER A 560 2.41 -15.48 8.85
CA SER A 560 3.13 -16.75 8.88
C SER A 560 4.24 -16.82 7.84
N ASN A 561 4.01 -16.29 6.64
CA ASN A 561 5.02 -16.20 5.59
C ASN A 561 6.14 -15.22 5.96
N LEU A 562 5.83 -14.17 6.72
CA LEU A 562 6.83 -13.23 7.24
C LEU A 562 7.79 -13.91 8.21
N LEU A 563 7.26 -14.68 9.16
CA LEU A 563 8.08 -15.41 10.14
C LEU A 563 9.02 -16.39 9.44
N ARG A 564 8.51 -17.15 8.46
CA ARG A 564 9.34 -18.06 7.65
C ARG A 564 10.38 -17.33 6.82
N ALA A 565 10.03 -16.18 6.23
CA ALA A 565 10.96 -15.38 5.46
C ALA A 565 12.03 -14.72 6.33
N ILE A 566 11.70 -14.28 7.55
CA ILE A 566 12.64 -13.73 8.51
C ILE A 566 13.59 -14.83 9.03
N GLU A 567 13.09 -16.03 9.32
CA GLU A 567 13.92 -17.17 9.70
C GLU A 567 14.87 -17.61 8.59
N ALA A 568 14.43 -17.60 7.33
CA ALA A 568 15.26 -17.93 6.17
C ALA A 568 16.27 -16.83 5.82
N GLN A 569 16.02 -15.58 6.19
CA GLN A 569 16.84 -14.41 5.81
C GLN A 569 17.70 -13.85 6.94
N GLN A 570 17.92 -14.55 8.05
CA GLN A 570 18.84 -14.09 9.10
C GLN A 570 20.26 -13.79 8.60
N HIS A 571 20.59 -14.13 7.36
CA HIS A 571 21.89 -13.86 6.77
C HIS A 571 21.98 -12.68 5.77
N LEU A 572 20.90 -12.08 5.32
CA LEU A 572 20.94 -10.98 4.34
C LEU A 572 19.73 -10.04 4.48
N LEU A 573 19.79 -9.12 5.41
CA LEU A 573 18.94 -7.91 5.43
C LEU A 573 19.27 -6.97 4.26
N LYS A 574 19.23 -7.45 3.05
CA LYS A 574 19.02 -6.58 1.89
C LYS A 574 17.53 -6.42 1.74
N LEU A 575 17.00 -5.31 2.26
CA LEU A 575 15.65 -4.85 1.96
C LEU A 575 15.57 -4.70 0.44
N THR A 576 15.04 -5.73 -0.22
CA THR A 576 14.76 -5.69 -1.66
C THR A 576 13.55 -4.79 -1.90
N VAL A 577 13.41 -4.27 -3.12
CA VAL A 577 12.23 -3.47 -3.53
C VAL A 577 10.93 -4.21 -3.19
N TRP A 578 10.85 -5.50 -3.51
CA TRP A 578 9.71 -6.34 -3.23
C TRP A 578 9.50 -6.60 -1.73
N GLY A 579 10.56 -6.74 -0.96
CA GLY A 579 10.49 -6.93 0.49
C GLY A 579 9.88 -5.73 1.20
N ILE A 580 10.29 -4.52 0.83
CA ILE A 580 9.72 -3.27 1.35
C ILE A 580 8.23 -3.16 1.00
N LYS A 581 7.87 -3.47 -0.25
CA LYS A 581 6.48 -3.44 -0.70
C LYS A 581 5.60 -4.44 0.01
N GLN A 582 6.08 -5.64 0.25
CA GLN A 582 5.36 -6.65 1.04
C GLN A 582 5.10 -6.16 2.47
N LEU A 583 6.10 -5.55 3.12
CA LEU A 583 5.93 -4.99 4.46
C LEU A 583 4.90 -3.85 4.47
N GLN A 584 4.97 -2.95 3.51
CA GLN A 584 3.99 -1.86 3.38
C GLN A 584 2.56 -2.39 3.19
N ALA A 585 2.39 -3.39 2.31
CA ALA A 585 1.09 -4.01 2.07
C ALA A 585 0.51 -4.68 3.33
N ARG A 586 1.35 -5.35 4.12
CA ARG A 586 0.96 -6.01 5.38
C ARG A 586 0.56 -5.02 6.45
N VAL A 587 1.35 -3.97 6.63
CA VAL A 587 1.03 -2.92 7.60
C VAL A 587 -0.27 -2.23 7.24
N LEU A 588 -0.48 -1.91 5.97
CA LEU A 588 -1.71 -1.30 5.48
C LEU A 588 -2.93 -2.21 5.69
N ALA A 589 -2.81 -3.50 5.42
CA ALA A 589 -3.89 -4.47 5.62
C ALA A 589 -4.26 -4.58 7.11
N LEU A 590 -3.27 -4.66 7.99
CA LEU A 590 -3.48 -4.71 9.44
C LEU A 590 -4.11 -3.42 9.97
N GLU A 591 -3.62 -2.27 9.53
CA GLU A 591 -4.16 -0.96 9.91
C GLU A 591 -5.64 -0.83 9.54
N ARG A 592 -6.00 -1.22 8.33
CA ARG A 592 -7.40 -1.19 7.87
C ARG A 592 -8.30 -2.13 8.66
N TYR A 593 -7.84 -3.35 8.89
CA TYR A 593 -8.58 -4.32 9.69
C TYR A 593 -8.81 -3.82 11.11
N LEU A 594 -7.78 -3.29 11.75
CA LEU A 594 -7.87 -2.73 13.11
C LEU A 594 -8.81 -1.52 13.16
N ARG A 595 -8.79 -0.67 12.15
CA ARG A 595 -9.71 0.47 12.04
C ARG A 595 -11.17 0.02 11.94
N ASP A 596 -11.46 -0.98 11.11
CA ASP A 596 -12.80 -1.54 10.99
C ASP A 596 -13.25 -2.20 12.30
N GLN A 597 -12.37 -2.95 12.96
CA GLN A 597 -12.65 -3.56 14.26
C GLN A 597 -12.84 -2.50 15.36
N GLN A 598 -12.09 -1.41 15.31
CA GLN A 598 -12.26 -0.29 16.23
C GLN A 598 -13.63 0.36 16.08
N LEU A 599 -14.08 0.63 14.84
CA LEU A 599 -15.41 1.16 14.57
C LEU A 599 -16.51 0.22 15.07
N LEU A 600 -16.39 -1.07 14.78
CA LEU A 600 -17.32 -2.08 15.28
C LEU A 600 -17.33 -2.15 16.82
N GLY A 601 -16.17 -2.00 17.45
CA GLY A 601 -16.04 -1.93 18.91
C GLY A 601 -16.74 -0.69 19.47
N LEU A 602 -16.55 0.49 18.86
CA LEU A 602 -17.23 1.74 19.25
C LEU A 602 -18.76 1.66 19.15
N TRP A 603 -19.28 0.84 18.25
CA TRP A 603 -20.73 0.64 18.08
C TRP A 603 -21.28 -0.53 18.89
N GLY A 604 -20.45 -1.21 19.69
CA GLY A 604 -20.85 -2.41 20.46
C GLY A 604 -21.15 -3.62 19.56
N CYS A 605 -20.50 -3.68 18.39
CA CYS A 605 -20.68 -4.73 17.39
C CYS A 605 -19.45 -5.64 17.24
N SER A 606 -18.53 -5.61 18.21
CA SER A 606 -17.30 -6.41 18.16
C SER A 606 -17.58 -7.91 17.99
N GLY A 607 -16.90 -8.53 17.03
CA GLY A 607 -17.03 -9.97 16.76
C GLY A 607 -18.35 -10.41 16.09
N LYS A 608 -19.21 -9.47 15.70
CA LYS A 608 -20.47 -9.78 15.02
C LYS A 608 -20.38 -9.42 13.54
N LEU A 609 -20.92 -10.30 12.69
CA LEU A 609 -21.06 -10.02 11.26
C LEU A 609 -22.31 -9.20 10.95
N ILE A 610 -23.39 -9.46 11.68
CA ILE A 610 -24.63 -8.70 11.61
C ILE A 610 -24.92 -8.20 13.02
N CYS A 611 -25.06 -6.90 13.16
CA CYS A 611 -25.26 -6.26 14.45
C CYS A 611 -26.44 -5.28 14.37
N THR A 612 -27.48 -5.59 15.12
CA THR A 612 -28.62 -4.68 15.28
C THR A 612 -28.27 -3.52 16.21
N THR A 613 -28.83 -2.36 16.00
CA THR A 613 -28.58 -1.15 16.78
C THR A 613 -29.87 -0.51 17.29
N ASN A 614 -29.76 0.52 18.10
CA ASN A 614 -30.88 1.31 18.61
C ASN A 614 -31.05 2.65 17.85
N VAL A 615 -30.35 2.84 16.75
CA VAL A 615 -30.48 4.04 15.89
C VAL A 615 -31.64 3.84 14.94
N LEU A 616 -32.58 4.77 14.96
CA LEU A 616 -33.71 4.78 14.02
C LEU A 616 -33.23 5.19 12.64
N TRP A 617 -33.73 4.48 11.61
CA TRP A 617 -33.49 4.85 10.23
C TRP A 617 -34.23 6.12 9.89
N ASN A 618 -33.52 7.11 9.35
CA ASN A 618 -34.14 8.34 8.90
C ASN A 618 -34.53 8.22 7.42
N ASN A 619 -35.79 8.44 7.10
CA ASN A 619 -36.29 8.38 5.72
C ASN A 619 -35.67 9.43 4.78
N SER A 620 -35.00 10.47 5.33
CA SER A 620 -34.23 11.42 4.53
C SER A 620 -32.96 10.80 3.93
N TRP A 621 -32.43 9.71 4.50
CA TRP A 621 -31.26 9.00 3.98
C TRP A 621 -31.65 8.11 2.78
N SER A 622 -32.72 7.38 2.92
CA SER A 622 -33.42 6.67 1.84
C SER A 622 -34.85 6.40 2.25
N ASN A 623 -35.76 6.72 1.38
CA ASN A 623 -37.22 6.51 1.58
C ASN A 623 -37.74 5.22 0.94
N LYS A 624 -36.83 4.40 0.36
CA LYS A 624 -37.18 3.13 -0.26
C LYS A 624 -37.74 2.16 0.77
N THR A 625 -38.66 1.33 0.31
CA THR A 625 -39.28 0.28 1.13
C THR A 625 -38.28 -0.82 1.46
N GLN A 626 -38.59 -1.64 2.45
CA GLN A 626 -37.76 -2.77 2.82
C GLN A 626 -37.52 -3.74 1.65
N ASP A 627 -38.56 -4.06 0.91
CA ASP A 627 -38.51 -5.00 -0.21
C ASP A 627 -37.71 -4.42 -1.40
N GLU A 628 -37.85 -3.12 -1.67
CA GLU A 628 -37.05 -2.43 -2.70
C GLU A 628 -35.55 -2.46 -2.40
N ILE A 629 -35.17 -2.34 -1.12
CA ILE A 629 -33.77 -2.36 -0.72
C ILE A 629 -33.22 -3.79 -0.73
N TRP A 630 -33.94 -4.74 -0.12
CA TRP A 630 -33.38 -6.07 0.13
C TRP A 630 -33.57 -7.04 -1.02
N ASP A 631 -34.62 -6.91 -1.81
CA ASP A 631 -34.95 -7.85 -2.89
C ASP A 631 -34.55 -7.33 -4.28
N ASN A 632 -34.40 -6.02 -4.46
CA ASN A 632 -34.22 -5.41 -5.78
C ASN A 632 -32.86 -4.71 -5.96
N MET A 633 -32.10 -4.47 -4.90
CA MET A 633 -30.82 -3.77 -4.95
C MET A 633 -29.66 -4.69 -4.57
N THR A 634 -28.50 -4.38 -5.15
CA THR A 634 -27.22 -4.95 -4.71
C THR A 634 -26.57 -4.05 -3.65
N TRP A 635 -25.63 -4.60 -2.87
CA TRP A 635 -24.88 -3.82 -1.90
C TRP A 635 -24.07 -2.68 -2.54
N LEU A 636 -23.56 -2.88 -3.76
CA LEU A 636 -22.86 -1.85 -4.51
C LEU A 636 -23.76 -0.66 -4.85
N GLN A 637 -24.97 -0.90 -5.29
CA GLN A 637 -25.96 0.13 -5.59
C GLN A 637 -26.39 0.87 -4.32
N TRP A 638 -26.63 0.12 -3.25
CA TRP A 638 -27.01 0.66 -1.95
C TRP A 638 -25.92 1.56 -1.36
N ASP A 639 -24.67 1.13 -1.40
CA ASP A 639 -23.56 1.92 -0.92
C ASP A 639 -23.44 3.26 -1.64
N LYS A 640 -23.62 3.29 -2.96
CA LYS A 640 -23.66 4.53 -3.73
C LYS A 640 -24.79 5.47 -3.30
N GLU A 641 -25.96 4.92 -2.99
CA GLU A 641 -27.13 5.70 -2.60
C GLU A 641 -26.96 6.35 -1.23
N ILE A 642 -26.39 5.64 -0.26
CA ILE A 642 -26.21 6.15 1.12
C ILE A 642 -24.86 6.77 1.39
N SER A 643 -23.95 6.84 0.41
CA SER A 643 -22.57 7.30 0.60
C SER A 643 -22.45 8.68 1.27
N ASN A 644 -23.37 9.59 0.95
CA ASN A 644 -23.40 10.94 1.52
C ASN A 644 -23.83 10.96 3.00
N TYR A 645 -24.49 9.94 3.48
CA TYR A 645 -25.05 9.84 4.83
C TYR A 645 -24.26 8.92 5.74
N THR A 646 -23.32 8.18 5.20
CA THR A 646 -22.55 7.16 5.92
C THR A 646 -21.85 7.73 7.16
N GLN A 647 -21.23 8.89 7.04
CA GLN A 647 -20.54 9.52 8.17
C GLN A 647 -21.51 9.96 9.27
N VAL A 648 -22.67 10.49 8.89
CA VAL A 648 -23.72 10.87 9.85
C VAL A 648 -24.23 9.64 10.60
N ILE A 649 -24.47 8.56 9.88
CA ILE A 649 -24.90 7.28 10.47
C ILE A 649 -23.86 6.74 11.45
N TYR A 650 -22.57 6.80 11.11
CA TYR A 650 -21.48 6.36 11.97
C TYR A 650 -21.40 7.16 13.27
N THR A 651 -21.55 8.47 13.20
CA THR A 651 -21.60 9.34 14.38
C THR A 651 -22.80 9.00 15.27
N LEU A 652 -23.97 8.77 14.68
CA LEU A 652 -25.17 8.39 15.43
C LEU A 652 -25.03 7.01 16.09
N LEU A 653 -24.36 6.07 15.44
CA LEU A 653 -24.08 4.76 16.02
C LEU A 653 -23.15 4.87 17.23
N GLU A 654 -22.11 5.68 17.15
CA GLU A 654 -21.18 5.94 18.25
C GLU A 654 -21.89 6.62 19.43
N ASP A 655 -22.69 7.66 19.18
CA ASP A 655 -23.44 8.37 20.20
C ASP A 655 -24.45 7.45 20.88
N SER A 656 -25.15 6.62 20.12
CA SER A 656 -26.12 5.66 20.65
C SER A 656 -25.45 4.62 21.55
N GLN A 657 -24.27 4.12 21.17
CA GLN A 657 -23.52 3.17 21.98
C GLN A 657 -22.97 3.82 23.26
N ASN A 658 -22.46 5.04 23.19
CA ASN A 658 -22.01 5.80 24.35
C ASN A 658 -23.14 6.04 25.33
N GLN A 659 -24.34 6.35 24.84
CA GLN A 659 -25.54 6.51 25.66
C GLN A 659 -25.98 5.20 26.30
N GLN A 660 -25.91 4.09 25.55
CA GLN A 660 -26.22 2.76 26.09
C GLN A 660 -25.25 2.33 27.17
N GLU A 661 -23.94 2.54 26.98
CA GLU A 661 -22.91 2.23 27.99
C GLU A 661 -23.12 3.05 29.27
N LYS A 662 -23.47 4.35 29.13
CA LYS A 662 -23.80 5.16 30.30
C LYS A 662 -25.02 4.64 31.03
N ASN A 663 -26.07 4.23 30.30
CA ASN A 663 -27.26 3.68 30.89
C ASN A 663 -27.00 2.34 31.59
N GLU A 664 -26.15 1.49 31.02
CA GLU A 664 -25.74 0.22 31.65
C GLU A 664 -24.89 0.45 32.89
N GLN A 665 -23.96 1.41 32.86
CA GLN A 665 -23.19 1.80 34.05
C GLN A 665 -24.08 2.36 35.15
N ASP A 666 -25.06 3.16 34.80
CA ASP A 666 -26.04 3.70 35.77
C ASP A 666 -26.89 2.58 36.35
N LEU A 667 -27.33 1.61 35.55
CA LEU A 667 -28.05 0.42 36.01
C LEU A 667 -27.20 -0.46 36.91
N LEU A 668 -25.94 -0.70 36.57
CA LEU A 668 -24.98 -1.45 37.40
C LEU A 668 -24.66 -0.71 38.69
N ALA A 669 -24.61 0.62 38.64
CA ALA A 669 -24.48 1.42 39.87
C ALA A 669 -25.70 1.28 40.77
N LEU A 670 -26.92 1.27 40.22
CA LEU A 670 -28.17 1.04 40.94
C LEU A 670 -28.23 -0.37 41.55
N ASP A 671 -27.80 -1.38 40.79
CA ASP A 671 -27.73 -2.78 41.28
C ASP A 671 -26.67 -2.96 42.39
N LYS A 672 -25.53 -2.29 42.28
CA LYS A 672 -24.54 -2.20 43.35
C LYS A 672 -25.12 -1.51 44.59
N TRP A 673 -25.93 -0.46 44.41
CA TRP A 673 -26.65 0.17 45.50
C TRP A 673 -27.70 -0.76 46.13
N ALA A 674 -28.45 -1.50 45.31
CA ALA A 674 -29.40 -2.51 45.80
C ALA A 674 -28.69 -3.64 46.56
N ASN A 675 -27.51 -4.09 46.06
CA ASN A 675 -26.69 -5.07 46.76
C ASN A 675 -26.02 -4.50 48.02
N LEU A 676 -25.69 -3.20 48.06
CA LEU A 676 -25.27 -2.51 49.29
C LEU A 676 -26.37 -2.45 50.31
N TRP A 677 -27.66 -2.24 49.92
CA TRP A 677 -28.80 -2.29 50.83
C TRP A 677 -29.08 -3.69 51.36
N ASN A 678 -28.86 -4.76 50.54
CA ASN A 678 -28.92 -6.16 51.03
C ASN A 678 -27.76 -6.54 51.96
N TRP A 679 -26.63 -5.81 51.88
CA TRP A 679 -25.50 -6.01 52.80
C TRP A 679 -25.72 -5.30 54.14
N PHE A 680 -26.70 -4.36 54.24
CA PHE A 680 -27.17 -3.76 55.46
C PHE A 680 -28.15 -4.66 56.24
N ASP A 681 -27.80 -5.94 56.39
CA ASP A 681 -28.47 -6.77 57.36
C ASP A 681 -28.07 -6.28 58.75
N ILE A 682 -29.09 -5.84 59.56
CA ILE A 682 -28.96 -5.06 60.77
C ILE A 682 -28.09 -5.74 61.86
N SER A 683 -27.87 -7.05 61.74
CA SER A 683 -27.03 -7.83 62.65
C SER A 683 -25.52 -7.64 62.49
N ASN A 684 -25.05 -7.35 61.27
CA ASN A 684 -23.63 -7.14 60.96
C ASN A 684 -23.22 -5.66 61.06
N TRP A 685 -24.17 -4.74 60.91
CA TRP A 685 -23.92 -3.30 60.89
C TRP A 685 -23.40 -2.78 62.27
N LEU A 686 -23.91 -3.29 63.36
CA LEU A 686 -23.42 -2.99 64.70
C LEU A 686 -21.97 -3.44 64.96
N TRP A 687 -21.51 -4.51 64.28
CA TRP A 687 -20.14 -4.98 64.40
C TRP A 687 -19.16 -4.09 63.64
N TYR A 688 -19.51 -3.67 62.43
CA TYR A 688 -18.70 -2.76 61.66
C TYR A 688 -18.65 -1.33 62.23
N ILE A 689 -19.74 -0.82 62.81
CA ILE A 689 -19.72 0.44 63.54
C ILE A 689 -18.79 0.35 64.74
N LYS A 690 -18.79 -0.76 65.48
CA LYS A 690 -17.88 -0.97 66.61
C LYS A 690 -16.41 -0.94 66.15
N ILE A 691 -16.08 -1.57 65.03
CA ILE A 691 -14.73 -1.53 64.44
C ILE A 691 -14.36 -0.14 63.99
N PHE A 692 -15.26 0.54 63.31
CA PHE A 692 -15.03 1.90 62.84
C PHE A 692 -14.80 2.88 63.96
N ILE A 693 -15.60 2.79 65.06
CA ILE A 693 -15.43 3.62 66.25
C ILE A 693 -14.10 3.27 66.95
N MET A 694 -13.70 2.01 67.00
CA MET A 694 -12.41 1.60 67.62
C MET A 694 -11.22 2.12 66.77
N ILE A 695 -11.30 2.08 65.43
CA ILE A 695 -10.21 2.58 64.57
C ILE A 695 -10.13 4.10 64.65
N VAL A 696 -11.26 4.82 64.55
CA VAL A 696 -11.29 6.27 64.64
C VAL A 696 -10.91 6.74 66.06
N GLY A 697 -11.40 6.07 67.08
CA GLY A 697 -11.02 6.32 68.46
C GLY A 697 -9.54 6.04 68.74
N GLY A 698 -9.01 4.97 68.14
CA GLY A 698 -7.57 4.64 68.21
C GLY A 698 -6.69 5.66 67.52
N LEU A 699 -7.09 6.15 66.36
CA LEU A 699 -6.37 7.20 65.60
C LEU A 699 -6.43 8.56 66.34
N ILE A 700 -7.57 8.90 66.92
CA ILE A 700 -7.73 10.11 67.76
C ILE A 700 -6.90 10.00 69.01
N GLY A 701 -6.92 8.82 69.68
CA GLY A 701 -6.11 8.52 70.85
C GLY A 701 -4.62 8.65 70.60
N LEU A 702 -4.15 8.08 69.49
CA LEU A 702 -2.77 8.23 69.00
C LEU A 702 -2.39 9.70 68.77
N ARG A 703 -3.27 10.48 68.10
CA ARG A 703 -3.04 11.91 67.93
C ARG A 703 -2.96 12.68 69.22
N ILE A 704 -3.80 12.36 70.19
CA ILE A 704 -3.76 12.97 71.54
C ILE A 704 -2.46 12.59 72.23
N VAL A 705 -2.04 11.33 72.16
CA VAL A 705 -0.76 10.85 72.77
C VAL A 705 0.42 11.60 72.08
N PHE A 706 0.43 11.73 70.77
CA PHE A 706 1.48 12.48 70.06
C PHE A 706 1.44 13.98 70.38
N ALA A 707 0.25 14.57 70.55
CA ALA A 707 0.11 15.96 70.96
C ALA A 707 0.62 16.17 72.43
N VAL A 708 0.29 15.23 73.29
CA VAL A 708 0.77 15.28 74.73
C VAL A 708 2.28 15.06 74.75
N LEU A 709 2.82 14.09 74.04
CA LEU A 709 4.26 13.88 73.94
C LEU A 709 4.98 15.08 73.33
N SER A 710 4.38 15.76 72.36
CA SER A 710 4.90 17.03 71.75
C SER A 710 4.88 18.17 72.77
N VAL A 711 3.86 18.26 73.58
CA VAL A 711 3.78 19.23 74.65
C VAL A 711 4.79 18.92 75.76
N ILE A 712 4.93 17.63 76.18
CA ILE A 712 5.92 17.19 77.15
C ILE A 712 7.35 17.46 76.67
N ASN A 713 7.60 17.22 75.39
CA ASN A 713 8.90 17.50 74.78
C ASN A 713 9.19 19.02 74.68
N ARG A 714 8.18 19.85 74.51
CA ARG A 714 8.28 21.32 74.52
C ARG A 714 8.52 21.82 75.99
N VAL A 715 7.94 21.17 77.00
CA VAL A 715 8.15 21.53 78.46
C VAL A 715 9.51 21.04 78.88
N ARG A 716 10.08 19.99 78.34
CA ARG A 716 11.41 19.47 78.65
C ARG A 716 12.58 20.25 78.01
N GLN A 717 12.30 21.01 76.95
CA GLN A 717 13.21 21.99 76.39
C GLN A 717 12.92 23.34 76.98
N GLY A 718 13.35 23.57 78.18
CA GLY A 718 13.42 24.71 79.03
C GLY A 718 13.11 26.07 78.42
N TYR A 719 12.19 26.71 79.06
CA TYR A 719 11.88 28.12 79.02
C TYR A 719 13.10 28.99 78.72
N SER A 720 12.95 29.83 77.69
CA SER A 720 13.58 31.16 77.65
C SER A 720 12.73 32.08 76.75
N PRO A 721 12.42 33.27 77.26
CA PRO A 721 11.43 34.12 76.66
C PRO A 721 12.04 35.17 75.71
N LEU A 722 11.18 35.57 74.74
CA LEU A 722 11.19 36.89 74.15
C LEU A 722 12.47 37.48 73.57
N SER A 723 12.51 37.70 72.28
CA SER A 723 12.60 39.05 71.76
C SER A 723 12.32 39.17 70.29
N PHE A 724 11.52 40.14 70.04
CA PHE A 724 11.32 40.87 68.79
C PHE A 724 12.62 41.31 68.12
N GLN A 725 12.66 41.30 66.80
CA GLN A 725 13.02 42.41 65.90
C GLN A 725 13.54 41.91 64.58
N THR A 726 12.70 42.11 63.56
CA THR A 726 12.97 43.03 62.44
C THR A 726 14.44 43.17 62.04
N HIS A 727 14.70 42.81 60.81
CA HIS A 727 15.31 43.72 59.81
C HIS A 727 15.52 43.00 58.46
N THR A 728 14.89 43.49 57.46
CA THR A 728 15.34 43.52 56.08
C THR A 728 16.67 44.30 55.98
N PRO A 729 17.52 44.14 54.98
CA PRO A 729 17.25 44.79 53.71
C PRO A 729 17.70 44.07 52.42
N ASN A 730 17.01 44.49 51.41
CA ASN A 730 17.44 44.53 50.00
C ASN A 730 18.81 45.23 49.82
N PRO A 731 19.54 45.20 48.71
CA PRO A 731 19.00 45.73 47.46
C PRO A 731 19.57 45.23 46.08
N ARG A 732 18.89 45.71 45.05
CA ARG A 732 19.37 46.10 43.71
C ARG A 732 19.45 45.00 42.67
N GLY A 733 18.95 45.22 41.45
CA GLY A 733 18.30 46.36 40.85
C GLY A 733 18.10 46.09 39.36
N LEU A 734 17.19 46.87 38.80
CA LEU A 734 17.12 47.32 37.40
C LEU A 734 16.64 46.27 36.37
N ASP A 735 15.69 46.46 35.47
CA ASP A 735 14.97 47.66 35.04
C ASP A 735 13.65 47.27 34.38
N ARG A 736 12.78 48.21 34.45
CA ARG A 736 11.43 48.39 33.87
C ARG A 736 11.47 48.58 32.32
N PRO A 737 10.38 48.79 31.58
CA PRO A 737 8.97 49.06 31.96
C PRO A 737 7.88 48.58 30.94
N GLY A 738 6.63 48.77 31.33
CA GLY A 738 5.56 49.26 30.48
C GLY A 738 4.26 48.43 30.48
N ARG A 739 3.31 48.82 31.28
CA ARG A 739 2.07 49.56 31.07
C ARG A 739 1.00 48.74 30.29
N ILE A 740 -0.22 48.66 30.61
CA ILE A 740 -1.31 49.46 31.22
C ILE A 740 -2.55 48.55 31.37
N GLU A 741 -3.22 48.63 32.53
CA GLU A 741 -4.65 48.79 32.86
C GLU A 741 -5.68 47.95 32.08
N GLU A 742 -6.73 47.35 32.64
CA GLU A 742 -7.75 47.85 33.56
C GLU A 742 -8.55 46.72 34.19
N GLU A 743 -8.83 46.85 35.45
CA GLU A 743 -10.07 46.74 36.23
C GLU A 743 -11.09 45.66 35.98
N GLY A 744 -11.51 45.06 37.06
CA GLY A 744 -12.83 44.54 37.24
C GLY A 744 -12.96 43.32 38.12
N GLY A 745 -12.99 43.46 39.40
CA GLY A 745 -13.62 42.74 40.46
C GLY A 745 -14.17 41.33 40.19
N GLU A 746 -13.60 40.37 40.92
CA GLU A 746 -14.32 39.33 41.61
C GLU A 746 -13.38 38.55 42.53
N GLN A 747 -13.07 39.10 43.64
CA GLN A 747 -12.58 38.40 44.82
C GLN A 747 -13.80 37.82 45.53
N ASP A 748 -13.97 36.52 45.45
CA ASP A 748 -14.40 35.66 46.60
C ASP A 748 -14.81 34.23 46.19
N ARG A 749 -14.02 33.52 45.44
CA ARG A 749 -14.24 32.06 45.20
C ARG A 749 -12.99 31.21 45.22
N GLY A 750 -11.85 31.74 45.61
CA GLY A 750 -10.57 31.05 45.46
C GLY A 750 -9.99 30.45 46.72
N ARG A 751 -10.59 30.58 47.90
CA ARG A 751 -9.93 30.20 49.16
C ARG A 751 -10.18 28.76 49.66
N SER A 752 -11.30 28.15 49.30
CA SER A 752 -11.57 26.76 49.77
C SER A 752 -10.99 25.69 48.86
N ILE A 753 -10.78 25.99 47.58
CA ILE A 753 -10.22 25.06 46.59
C ILE A 753 -8.70 24.95 46.73
N ARG A 754 -8.01 25.98 47.17
CA ARG A 754 -6.55 25.96 47.37
C ARG A 754 -6.09 25.17 48.58
N LEU A 755 -6.93 24.94 49.59
CA LEU A 755 -6.53 24.20 50.79
C LEU A 755 -6.55 22.70 50.56
N VAL A 756 -7.48 22.16 49.76
CA VAL A 756 -7.59 20.73 49.47
C VAL A 756 -6.57 20.29 48.42
N SER A 757 -6.34 21.14 47.38
CA SER A 757 -5.31 20.90 46.35
C SER A 757 -3.89 21.00 46.92
N GLY A 758 -3.66 21.91 47.92
CA GLY A 758 -2.39 22.07 48.58
C GLY A 758 -2.03 20.86 49.46
N PHE A 759 -3.01 20.25 50.12
CA PHE A 759 -2.78 19.09 51.01
C PHE A 759 -2.47 17.82 50.20
N LEU A 760 -3.18 17.61 49.08
CA LEU A 760 -2.91 16.48 48.16
C LEU A 760 -1.58 16.65 47.44
N ALA A 761 -1.19 17.88 47.05
CA ALA A 761 0.10 18.17 46.47
C ALA A 761 1.26 17.93 47.45
N LEU A 762 1.10 18.32 48.72
CA LEU A 762 2.10 18.06 49.78
C LEU A 762 2.25 16.57 50.07
N ALA A 763 1.17 15.82 50.18
CA ALA A 763 1.22 14.36 50.38
C ALA A 763 1.86 13.66 49.17
N TRP A 764 1.62 14.15 47.98
CA TRP A 764 2.21 13.64 46.72
C TRP A 764 3.72 13.92 46.63
N ASP A 765 4.15 15.11 47.01
CA ASP A 765 5.56 15.49 47.04
C ASP A 765 6.33 14.70 48.11
N ASP A 766 5.74 14.43 49.23
CA ASP A 766 6.33 13.59 50.27
C ASP A 766 6.46 12.13 49.81
N LEU A 767 5.45 11.57 49.16
CA LEU A 767 5.50 10.20 48.60
C LEU A 767 6.52 10.09 47.47
N ARG A 768 6.60 11.11 46.63
CA ARG A 768 7.59 11.20 45.55
C ARG A 768 9.02 11.33 46.09
N SER A 769 9.22 12.14 47.15
CA SER A 769 10.52 12.29 47.78
C SER A 769 10.95 11.00 48.51
N LEU A 770 10.01 10.25 49.10
CA LEU A 770 10.29 8.96 49.75
C LEU A 770 10.67 7.87 48.72
N CYS A 771 10.00 7.85 47.56
CA CYS A 771 10.34 6.96 46.43
C CYS A 771 11.69 7.29 45.85
N LEU A 772 12.02 8.58 45.66
CA LEU A 772 13.31 9.05 45.16
C LEU A 772 14.43 8.75 46.17
N PHE A 773 14.19 8.93 47.47
CA PHE A 773 15.16 8.60 48.51
C PHE A 773 15.43 7.10 48.59
N SER A 774 14.40 6.26 48.53
CA SER A 774 14.55 4.81 48.44
C SER A 774 15.32 4.35 47.25
N TYR A 775 15.05 4.96 46.08
CA TYR A 775 15.77 4.69 44.84
C TYR A 775 17.25 5.10 44.92
N HIS A 776 17.55 6.26 45.49
CA HIS A 776 18.96 6.72 45.66
C HIS A 776 19.73 5.84 46.62
N ARG A 777 19.12 5.39 47.72
CA ARG A 777 19.74 4.47 48.66
C ARG A 777 20.02 3.09 48.07
N LEU A 778 19.08 2.55 47.29
CA LEU A 778 19.23 1.28 46.57
C LEU A 778 20.31 1.40 45.51
N ARG A 779 20.37 2.50 44.79
CA ARG A 779 21.42 2.77 43.81
C ARG A 779 22.80 2.86 44.44
N ASP A 780 22.92 3.58 45.58
CA ASP A 780 24.19 3.75 46.27
C ASP A 780 24.68 2.41 46.86
N PHE A 781 23.76 1.58 47.38
CA PHE A 781 24.08 0.23 47.83
C PHE A 781 24.59 -0.66 46.69
N ILE A 782 23.96 -0.61 45.57
CA ILE A 782 24.36 -1.37 44.36
C ILE A 782 25.73 -0.88 43.85
N LEU A 783 25.99 0.42 43.87
CA LEU A 783 27.28 0.98 43.48
C LEU A 783 28.42 0.59 44.40
N ILE A 784 28.15 0.52 45.74
CA ILE A 784 29.11 0.05 46.74
C ILE A 784 29.37 -1.44 46.53
N ALA A 785 28.35 -2.26 46.31
CA ALA A 785 28.50 -3.68 46.02
C ALA A 785 29.29 -3.93 44.75
N ALA A 786 29.06 -3.13 43.67
CA ALA A 786 29.82 -3.20 42.42
C ALA A 786 31.31 -2.84 42.62
N ARG A 787 31.63 -1.80 43.44
CA ARG A 787 33.03 -1.43 43.76
C ARG A 787 33.74 -2.44 44.60
N THR A 788 33.05 -3.11 45.57
CA THR A 788 33.64 -4.21 46.36
C THR A 788 33.95 -5.44 45.50
N VAL A 789 33.13 -5.75 44.51
CA VAL A 789 33.36 -6.83 43.54
C VAL A 789 34.54 -6.46 42.61
N GLU A 790 34.69 -5.19 42.24
CA GLU A 790 35.80 -4.70 41.42
C GLU A 790 37.14 -4.75 42.14
N LEU A 791 37.16 -4.45 43.45
CA LEU A 791 38.32 -4.56 44.32
C LEU A 791 38.73 -6.02 44.61
N LEU A 792 37.83 -6.95 44.67
CA LEU A 792 38.09 -8.39 44.82
C LEU A 792 38.54 -9.05 43.51
N GLY A 793 38.22 -8.46 42.36
CA GLY A 793 38.59 -8.99 41.02
C GLY A 793 40.00 -8.69 40.54
N HIS A 794 40.76 -7.82 41.25
CA HIS A 794 42.07 -7.40 40.78
C HIS A 794 43.21 -8.41 41.06
N ASN A 795 42.95 -9.47 41.81
CA ASN A 795 44.03 -10.37 42.29
C ASN A 795 44.01 -11.81 41.76
N SER A 796 43.23 -12.20 40.80
CA SER A 796 43.39 -13.54 40.20
C SER A 796 42.97 -13.65 38.72
N LEU A 797 43.98 -13.71 37.91
CA LEU A 797 44.22 -14.49 36.66
C LEU A 797 43.07 -14.87 35.73
N LYS A 798 43.32 -14.46 34.49
CA LYS A 798 42.89 -14.91 33.12
C LYS A 798 41.55 -15.69 32.89
N GLY A 799 41.06 -16.43 33.87
CA GLY A 799 39.77 -17.14 33.79
C GLY A 799 38.57 -16.25 34.15
N LEU A 800 38.79 -15.15 34.82
CA LEU A 800 37.77 -14.20 35.27
C LEU A 800 37.35 -13.14 34.20
N ARG A 801 38.11 -13.03 33.10
CA ARG A 801 37.83 -12.04 32.07
C ARG A 801 36.53 -12.35 31.28
N LEU A 802 36.30 -13.65 31.04
CA LEU A 802 35.05 -14.10 30.38
C LEU A 802 33.83 -13.98 31.33
N GLY A 803 34.02 -14.24 32.62
CA GLY A 803 33.00 -14.05 33.62
C GLY A 803 32.63 -12.58 33.87
N TRP A 804 33.63 -11.68 33.76
CA TRP A 804 33.45 -10.24 33.93
C TRP A 804 32.68 -9.61 32.76
N GLU A 805 32.92 -10.02 31.52
CA GLU A 805 32.15 -9.59 30.36
C GLU A 805 30.68 -10.03 30.43
N GLY A 806 30.42 -11.25 30.85
CA GLY A 806 29.07 -11.76 31.14
C GLY A 806 28.37 -11.00 32.27
N LEU A 807 29.10 -10.68 33.35
CA LEU A 807 28.56 -9.90 34.48
C LEU A 807 28.26 -8.45 34.07
N LYS A 808 29.08 -7.87 33.22
CA LYS A 808 28.87 -6.53 32.68
C LYS A 808 27.66 -6.47 31.75
N TYR A 809 27.45 -7.53 30.98
CA TYR A 809 26.26 -7.67 30.16
C TYR A 809 24.98 -7.83 31.00
N LEU A 810 25.03 -8.69 32.01
CA LEU A 810 23.94 -8.86 32.98
C LEU A 810 23.66 -7.57 33.77
N TRP A 811 24.73 -6.83 34.12
CA TRP A 811 24.56 -5.53 34.78
C TRP A 811 23.89 -4.49 33.86
N ASN A 812 24.29 -4.41 32.61
CA ASN A 812 23.65 -3.51 31.64
C ASN A 812 22.17 -3.91 31.40
N LEU A 813 21.87 -5.19 31.37
CA LEU A 813 20.51 -5.71 31.27
C LEU A 813 19.68 -5.33 32.50
N LEU A 814 20.21 -5.48 33.70
CA LEU A 814 19.57 -5.09 34.98
C LEU A 814 19.34 -3.58 35.05
N VAL A 815 20.30 -2.77 34.64
CA VAL A 815 20.15 -1.32 34.59
C VAL A 815 19.09 -0.90 33.55
N TYR A 816 19.06 -1.57 32.39
CA TYR A 816 18.01 -1.37 31.40
C TYR A 816 16.62 -1.71 31.95
N TRP A 817 16.47 -2.88 32.58
CA TRP A 817 15.22 -3.29 33.23
C TRP A 817 14.82 -2.37 34.37
N GLY A 818 15.79 -1.90 35.18
CA GLY A 818 15.53 -0.93 36.23
C GLY A 818 15.06 0.43 35.70
N ARG A 819 15.55 0.85 34.56
CA ARG A 819 15.12 2.07 33.88
C ARG A 819 13.70 1.94 33.30
N GLU A 820 13.41 0.79 32.72
CA GLU A 820 12.09 0.47 32.17
C GLU A 820 11.02 0.34 33.26
N LEU A 821 11.34 -0.34 34.35
CA LEU A 821 10.48 -0.42 35.54
C LEU A 821 10.23 0.96 36.17
N LYS A 822 11.22 1.82 36.21
CA LYS A 822 11.07 3.19 36.71
C LYS A 822 10.09 4.00 35.82
N ILE A 823 10.22 3.93 34.49
CA ILE A 823 9.33 4.62 33.56
C ILE A 823 7.91 4.07 33.68
N SER A 824 7.78 2.75 33.77
CA SER A 824 6.49 2.08 33.93
C SER A 824 5.81 2.43 35.24
N ALA A 825 6.58 2.49 36.35
CA ALA A 825 6.06 2.90 37.67
C ALA A 825 5.63 4.37 37.69
N ILE A 826 6.39 5.27 37.05
CA ILE A 826 6.03 6.68 36.95
C ILE A 826 4.73 6.83 36.13
N ASN A 827 4.63 6.14 35.00
CA ASN A 827 3.43 6.18 34.15
C ASN A 827 2.20 5.60 34.85
N LEU A 828 2.39 4.56 35.66
CA LEU A 828 1.31 4.00 36.48
C LEU A 828 0.86 4.99 37.58
N LEU A 829 1.80 5.66 38.22
CA LEU A 829 1.52 6.67 39.23
C LEU A 829 0.82 7.91 38.64
N ASP A 830 1.26 8.36 37.48
CA ASP A 830 0.60 9.45 36.73
C ASP A 830 -0.83 9.06 36.32
N THR A 831 -1.02 7.82 35.86
CA THR A 831 -2.35 7.30 35.54
C THR A 831 -3.28 7.25 36.75
N ILE A 832 -2.77 6.79 37.90
CA ILE A 832 -3.52 6.77 39.16
C ILE A 832 -3.84 8.21 39.61
N ALA A 833 -2.88 9.14 39.48
CA ALA A 833 -3.10 10.54 39.87
C ALA A 833 -4.18 11.21 39.01
N ILE A 834 -4.17 10.98 37.69
CA ILE A 834 -5.20 11.46 36.78
C ILE A 834 -6.56 10.84 37.10
N ALA A 835 -6.61 9.55 37.40
CA ALA A 835 -7.85 8.86 37.78
C ALA A 835 -8.42 9.40 39.07
N VAL A 836 -7.57 9.64 40.09
CA VAL A 836 -7.98 10.24 41.37
C VAL A 836 -8.43 11.68 41.20
N ALA A 837 -7.74 12.49 40.38
CA ALA A 837 -8.16 13.85 40.08
C ALA A 837 -9.53 13.87 39.37
N GLY A 838 -9.73 12.99 38.38
CA GLY A 838 -11.02 12.88 37.70
C GLY A 838 -12.16 12.39 38.59
N TRP A 839 -11.86 11.59 39.61
CA TRP A 839 -12.84 11.14 40.59
C TRP A 839 -13.20 12.27 41.58
N THR A 840 -12.22 13.04 42.05
CA THR A 840 -12.46 14.20 42.93
C THR A 840 -13.28 15.28 42.22
N ASP A 841 -13.03 15.57 40.95
CA ASP A 841 -13.81 16.51 40.16
C ASP A 841 -15.27 16.07 40.01
N ARG A 842 -15.53 14.78 39.80
CA ARG A 842 -16.88 14.24 39.74
C ARG A 842 -17.60 14.36 41.09
N VAL A 843 -16.93 14.08 42.18
CA VAL A 843 -17.50 14.21 43.54
C VAL A 843 -17.85 15.68 43.83
N ILE A 844 -16.99 16.61 43.45
CA ILE A 844 -17.24 18.05 43.59
C ILE A 844 -18.44 18.49 42.72
N GLU A 845 -18.54 18.02 41.52
CA GLU A 845 -19.66 18.33 40.58
C GLU A 845 -20.99 17.79 41.13
N ILE A 846 -20.99 16.55 41.67
CA ILE A 846 -22.18 15.96 42.35
C ILE A 846 -22.56 16.77 43.56
N GLY A 847 -21.61 17.18 44.42
CA GLY A 847 -21.83 18.05 45.56
C GLY A 847 -22.44 19.41 45.17
N GLN A 848 -21.96 20.01 44.09
CA GLN A 848 -22.51 21.27 43.58
C GLN A 848 -23.91 21.09 42.97
N ARG A 849 -24.20 19.97 42.32
CA ARG A 849 -25.56 19.65 41.83
C ARG A 849 -26.55 19.44 42.95
N LEU A 850 -26.15 18.69 44.03
CA LEU A 850 -26.94 18.49 45.23
C LEU A 850 -27.17 19.80 45.98
N GLY A 851 -26.14 20.63 46.14
CA GLY A 851 -26.26 21.93 46.77
C GLY A 851 -27.24 22.85 46.02
N ARG A 852 -27.19 22.86 44.70
CA ARG A 852 -28.15 23.63 43.86
C ARG A 852 -29.58 23.06 44.00
N ALA A 853 -29.75 21.76 44.00
CA ALA A 853 -31.03 21.12 44.17
C ALA A 853 -31.66 21.44 45.54
N ILE A 854 -30.88 21.43 46.62
CA ILE A 854 -31.31 21.77 47.95
C ILE A 854 -31.67 23.25 48.05
N LEU A 855 -30.92 24.16 47.44
CA LEU A 855 -31.19 25.58 47.41
C LEU A 855 -32.45 25.97 46.60
N HIS A 856 -32.88 25.10 45.66
CA HIS A 856 -34.10 25.27 44.90
C HIS A 856 -35.39 24.78 45.58
N ILE A 857 -35.25 23.94 46.62
CA ILE A 857 -36.40 23.42 47.38
C ILE A 857 -37.21 24.54 48.03
N PRO A 858 -36.61 25.53 48.78
CA PRO A 858 -37.35 26.63 49.36
C PRO A 858 -38.10 27.52 48.34
N ARG A 859 -37.49 27.71 47.14
CA ARG A 859 -38.13 28.46 46.09
C ARG A 859 -39.37 27.76 45.48
N ARG A 860 -39.31 26.44 45.32
CA ARG A 860 -40.44 25.66 44.88
C ARG A 860 -41.56 25.60 45.92
N ILE A 861 -41.25 25.49 47.20
CA ILE A 861 -42.20 25.51 48.29
C ILE A 861 -42.89 26.90 48.32
N ARG A 862 -42.13 27.96 48.20
CA ARG A 862 -42.70 29.32 48.17
C ARG A 862 -43.66 29.55 46.99
N GLN A 863 -43.28 29.08 45.75
CA GLN A 863 -44.14 29.16 44.59
C GLN A 863 -45.35 28.22 44.66
N GLY A 864 -45.25 27.12 45.41
CA GLY A 864 -46.39 26.23 45.68
C GLY A 864 -47.39 26.90 46.63
N PHE A 865 -46.92 27.62 47.64
CA PHE A 865 -47.76 28.36 48.56
C PHE A 865 -48.41 29.58 47.91
N GLU A 866 -47.70 30.29 47.04
CA GLU A 866 -48.28 31.43 46.25
C GLU A 866 -49.37 30.96 45.28
N ARG A 867 -49.29 29.76 44.69
CA ARG A 867 -50.31 29.16 43.84
C ARG A 867 -51.53 28.59 44.62
N ALA A 868 -51.40 28.33 45.89
CA ALA A 868 -52.49 27.81 46.71
C ALA A 868 -53.29 28.96 47.40
N LEU A 869 -52.77 30.17 47.31
CA LEU A 869 -53.38 31.37 47.86
C LEU A 869 -54.07 32.26 46.81
N LEU A 870 -53.93 31.93 45.52
CA LEU A 870 -54.67 32.47 44.39
C LEU A 870 -55.63 31.40 43.86
#